data_250a0916c1c7aca2da243877f83d8940
#
_entry.id   250a0916c1c7aca2da243877f83d8940
#
_cell.length_a   1.000
_cell.length_b   1.000
_cell.length_c   1.000
_cell.angle_alpha   90.00
_cell.angle_beta   90.00
_cell.angle_gamma   90.00
#
_symmetry.space_group_name_H-M   'P 1'
#
loop_
_entity.id
_entity.type
_entity.pdbx_description
1 polymer ?
#
loop_
_entity_poly.entity_id
_entity_poly.type
_entity_poly.pdbx_seq_one_letter_code
_entity_poly.pdbx_strand_id
1 'polypeptide(L)'
;MKKLFFLTLLSLLFIENINSQLNRYIVKFKNKGGSGYSFSNPLAYLSQRAIDRRTHYGIAIDSTDLPVTPTYINQVKSVSNVTLLNVSRWQNAVTIQTTDAAAITTINGFPFVQSVNGIASRNNNNVLGQNKFEQEEYTRPPAPSAQRIQADYYNYGTNSYNEIQLHNGAFMHNIGLRGQGMQIAMLDNGFNNYLTLKAFDSVNAENRVLGTWDFVARETNVANDGSHGMNCFSIISANIPGQFIGRAPKASFWLYQTEDNTSEYPIEEFNWVCGAERADSSGADVLSSSLGYNTFDNASLNYTYAQMDGNTTIAAKGADLAVKKGILVFLSNGNEGNNPWHYLVTPSDGDSVIAVGAVTATGVVGGFSSYGPSGDGQIKPDLASVGVSALIQTTGNTVGMGNGTSFACPSMAGLGTILWQAFPEYNNMKIRSALWQSGSKYTSPDDRIGYGIPNMKTAFSILLTEFATSTSSVNSCNVTINWTSKDVAAMRYEIERKVPGEVNYSKVGEVAAQAGDVLAIRNYQFNNTIISPTPGIVSYRIRQVIDTNAASFTAVYIDTTNVTISSGCFATGTGGTGQIAEKITLQPNPVSNTNTNLSIETPYAISNMPVIIYDSKGAQVMLIQSSKTSGKKIIEIQTNHFSKGKYYIKVLNGTKTLGTATLLVL
;
A
#
# COMPACT_ATOMS: atom_id res chain seq x y z
N MET A 1 12.46 -54.21 78.17
CA MET A 1 13.06 -53.35 77.15
C MET A 1 12.49 -53.80 75.81
N LYS A 2 11.47 -53.10 75.33
CA LYS A 2 10.81 -53.39 74.04
C LYS A 2 11.40 -52.50 72.95
N LYS A 3 12.01 -53.09 71.92
CA LYS A 3 12.45 -52.34 70.73
C LYS A 3 11.26 -52.21 69.78
N LEU A 4 10.88 -50.96 69.51
CA LEU A 4 9.86 -50.61 68.55
C LEU A 4 10.52 -50.51 67.18
N PHE A 5 10.15 -51.38 66.23
CA PHE A 5 10.58 -51.26 64.82
C PHE A 5 9.61 -50.32 64.11
N PHE A 6 10.13 -49.15 63.66
CA PHE A 6 9.38 -48.21 62.79
C PHE A 6 9.61 -48.63 61.34
N LEU A 7 8.57 -49.12 60.67
CA LEU A 7 8.58 -49.41 59.26
C LEU A 7 8.14 -48.14 58.53
N THR A 8 9.08 -47.41 57.99
CA THR A 8 8.78 -46.29 57.09
C THR A 8 8.42 -46.82 55.71
N LEU A 9 7.13 -46.78 55.38
CA LEU A 9 6.62 -47.07 54.06
C LEU A 9 6.94 -45.82 53.16
N LEU A 10 7.99 -45.96 52.32
CA LEU A 10 8.34 -44.97 51.32
C LEU A 10 7.38 -45.10 50.13
N SER A 11 6.28 -44.38 50.15
CA SER A 11 5.42 -44.23 48.97
C SER A 11 6.14 -43.37 47.94
N LEU A 12 6.73 -44.01 46.92
CA LEU A 12 7.12 -43.36 45.71
C LEU A 12 5.84 -42.85 45.00
N LEU A 13 5.56 -41.57 45.16
CA LEU A 13 4.66 -40.83 44.26
C LEU A 13 5.34 -40.81 42.90
N PHE A 14 4.98 -41.70 42.02
CA PHE A 14 5.13 -41.52 40.59
C PHE A 14 4.24 -40.31 40.21
N ILE A 15 4.81 -39.14 40.13
CA ILE A 15 4.22 -38.06 39.36
C ILE A 15 4.35 -38.53 37.93
N GLU A 16 3.34 -39.24 37.42
CA GLU A 16 3.17 -39.35 35.98
C GLU A 16 3.01 -37.92 35.47
N ASN A 17 4.03 -37.43 34.81
CA ASN A 17 3.86 -36.30 33.90
C ASN A 17 2.79 -36.76 32.90
N ILE A 18 1.55 -36.35 33.11
CA ILE A 18 0.49 -36.50 32.13
C ILE A 18 0.86 -35.50 31.02
N ASN A 19 1.84 -35.90 30.21
CA ASN A 19 1.99 -35.28 28.90
C ASN A 19 0.68 -35.57 28.18
N SER A 20 -0.14 -34.55 27.98
CA SER A 20 -1.39 -34.67 27.24
C SER A 20 -1.08 -35.34 25.91
N GLN A 21 -1.55 -36.57 25.74
CA GLN A 21 -1.31 -37.37 24.55
C GLN A 21 -1.89 -36.59 23.34
N LEU A 22 -1.05 -36.30 22.36
CA LEU A 22 -1.51 -35.67 21.12
C LEU A 22 -2.57 -36.54 20.47
N ASN A 23 -3.72 -36.00 20.13
CA ASN A 23 -4.86 -36.71 19.54
C ASN A 23 -5.31 -36.10 18.21
N ARG A 24 -4.61 -35.06 17.74
CA ARG A 24 -4.77 -34.49 16.41
C ARG A 24 -3.47 -34.68 15.64
N TYR A 25 -3.58 -35.11 14.38
CA TYR A 25 -2.44 -35.51 13.57
C TYR A 25 -2.53 -34.86 12.18
N ILE A 26 -1.36 -34.55 11.62
CA ILE A 26 -1.21 -34.26 10.20
C ILE A 26 -0.82 -35.53 9.46
N VAL A 27 -1.58 -35.89 8.44
CA VAL A 27 -1.32 -37.02 7.54
C VAL A 27 -0.88 -36.46 6.21
N LYS A 28 0.41 -36.58 5.88
CA LYS A 28 0.96 -36.13 4.59
C LYS A 28 0.91 -37.26 3.56
N PHE A 29 0.60 -36.89 2.32
CA PHE A 29 0.54 -37.82 1.19
C PHE A 29 1.78 -37.68 0.30
N LYS A 30 2.23 -38.80 -0.30
CA LYS A 30 3.40 -38.82 -1.17
C LYS A 30 3.21 -38.07 -2.49
N ASN A 31 1.98 -38.06 -3.01
CA ASN A 31 1.65 -37.46 -4.30
C ASN A 31 0.14 -37.14 -4.39
N LYS A 32 -0.28 -36.60 -5.52
CA LYS A 32 -1.70 -36.33 -5.90
C LYS A 32 -2.16 -37.20 -7.07
N GLY A 33 -1.58 -38.38 -7.23
CA GLY A 33 -1.89 -39.30 -8.31
C GLY A 33 -3.37 -39.74 -8.31
N GLY A 34 -4.01 -39.72 -9.47
CA GLY A 34 -5.40 -40.13 -9.61
C GLY A 34 -6.41 -39.18 -8.95
N SER A 35 -6.05 -37.90 -8.77
CA SER A 35 -6.94 -36.90 -8.15
C SER A 35 -8.22 -36.64 -8.94
N GLY A 36 -8.25 -36.95 -10.25
CA GLY A 36 -9.35 -36.60 -11.15
C GLY A 36 -9.37 -35.14 -11.60
N TYR A 37 -8.42 -34.32 -11.12
CA TYR A 37 -8.26 -32.91 -11.50
C TYR A 37 -7.10 -32.74 -12.46
N SER A 38 -7.17 -31.72 -13.33
CA SER A 38 -6.12 -31.40 -14.31
C SER A 38 -5.83 -29.90 -14.40
N PHE A 39 -4.65 -29.56 -14.87
CA PHE A 39 -4.25 -28.16 -15.10
C PHE A 39 -5.07 -27.50 -16.23
N SER A 40 -5.65 -28.29 -17.14
CA SER A 40 -6.48 -27.80 -18.25
C SER A 40 -7.92 -27.42 -17.84
N ASN A 41 -8.35 -27.76 -16.63
CA ASN A 41 -9.67 -27.40 -16.10
C ASN A 41 -9.56 -26.78 -14.71
N PRO A 42 -8.93 -25.61 -14.57
CA PRO A 42 -8.72 -24.97 -13.27
C PRO A 42 -10.00 -24.49 -12.59
N LEU A 43 -11.07 -24.22 -13.35
CA LEU A 43 -12.38 -23.84 -12.79
C LEU A 43 -12.99 -24.89 -11.87
N ALA A 44 -12.53 -26.14 -11.93
CA ALA A 44 -12.96 -27.17 -11.01
C ALA A 44 -12.48 -26.97 -9.56
N TYR A 45 -11.49 -26.06 -9.34
CA TYR A 45 -10.88 -25.86 -8.01
C TYR A 45 -10.40 -24.43 -7.73
N LEU A 46 -10.49 -23.52 -8.69
CA LEU A 46 -10.20 -22.09 -8.56
C LEU A 46 -11.39 -21.29 -9.08
N SER A 47 -11.66 -20.14 -8.45
CA SER A 47 -12.63 -19.18 -9.00
C SER A 47 -12.08 -18.54 -10.28
N GLN A 48 -12.98 -17.97 -11.10
CA GLN A 48 -12.58 -17.23 -12.30
C GLN A 48 -11.61 -16.09 -11.93
N ARG A 49 -11.87 -15.35 -10.84
CA ARG A 49 -11.01 -14.26 -10.39
C ARG A 49 -9.59 -14.75 -10.05
N ALA A 50 -9.45 -15.92 -9.42
CA ALA A 50 -8.14 -16.52 -9.14
C ALA A 50 -7.40 -16.90 -10.43
N ILE A 51 -8.10 -17.38 -11.44
CA ILE A 51 -7.54 -17.69 -12.76
C ILE A 51 -7.15 -16.41 -13.49
N ASP A 52 -7.99 -15.38 -13.47
CA ASP A 52 -7.72 -14.09 -14.10
C ASP A 52 -6.49 -13.44 -13.52
N ARG A 53 -6.33 -13.44 -12.18
CA ARG A 53 -5.11 -12.95 -11.50
C ARG A 53 -3.87 -13.66 -12.00
N ARG A 54 -3.89 -15.02 -12.07
CA ARG A 54 -2.74 -15.79 -12.55
C ARG A 54 -2.42 -15.47 -14.01
N THR A 55 -3.43 -15.42 -14.86
CA THR A 55 -3.28 -15.10 -16.28
C THR A 55 -2.71 -13.69 -16.45
N HIS A 56 -3.24 -12.73 -15.72
CA HIS A 56 -2.80 -11.32 -15.80
C HIS A 56 -1.34 -11.13 -15.40
N TYR A 57 -0.89 -11.83 -14.36
CA TYR A 57 0.48 -11.70 -13.85
C TYR A 57 1.43 -12.81 -14.31
N GLY A 58 1.01 -13.66 -15.24
CA GLY A 58 1.85 -14.74 -15.78
C GLY A 58 2.20 -15.83 -14.75
N ILE A 59 1.33 -16.08 -13.76
CA ILE A 59 1.53 -17.08 -12.71
C ILE A 59 0.99 -18.43 -13.21
N ALA A 60 1.88 -19.41 -13.31
CA ALA A 60 1.49 -20.76 -13.75
C ALA A 60 0.63 -21.47 -12.69
N ILE A 61 -0.35 -22.25 -13.16
CA ILE A 61 -1.04 -23.24 -12.36
C ILE A 61 -0.13 -24.46 -12.23
N ASP A 62 0.16 -24.90 -11.02
CA ASP A 62 1.08 -26.00 -10.74
C ASP A 62 0.45 -27.09 -9.85
N SER A 63 1.25 -28.10 -9.48
CA SER A 63 0.77 -29.23 -8.68
C SER A 63 0.24 -28.84 -7.29
N THR A 64 0.65 -27.69 -6.75
CA THR A 64 0.14 -27.20 -5.46
C THR A 64 -1.32 -26.73 -5.58
N ASP A 65 -1.75 -26.29 -6.76
CA ASP A 65 -3.15 -25.89 -7.03
C ASP A 65 -4.12 -27.05 -7.09
N LEU A 66 -3.65 -28.24 -7.50
CA LEU A 66 -4.52 -29.41 -7.61
C LEU A 66 -5.03 -29.87 -6.25
N PRO A 67 -6.32 -30.19 -6.11
CA PRO A 67 -6.86 -30.80 -4.89
C PRO A 67 -6.15 -32.08 -4.50
N VAL A 68 -6.15 -32.37 -3.21
CA VAL A 68 -5.71 -33.66 -2.67
C VAL A 68 -6.56 -34.79 -3.27
N THR A 69 -5.94 -35.91 -3.56
CA THR A 69 -6.60 -37.06 -4.17
C THR A 69 -7.80 -37.55 -3.33
N PRO A 70 -9.05 -37.46 -3.84
CA PRO A 70 -10.26 -37.78 -3.06
C PRO A 70 -10.27 -39.20 -2.49
N THR A 71 -9.72 -40.17 -3.23
CA THR A 71 -9.66 -41.56 -2.76
C THR A 71 -8.73 -41.73 -1.53
N TYR A 72 -7.65 -40.92 -1.44
CA TYR A 72 -6.76 -40.90 -0.25
C TYR A 72 -7.50 -40.37 0.97
N ILE A 73 -8.19 -39.23 0.79
CA ILE A 73 -9.01 -38.60 1.84
C ILE A 73 -10.06 -39.59 2.33
N ASN A 74 -10.79 -40.25 1.42
CA ASN A 74 -11.85 -41.18 1.76
C ASN A 74 -11.30 -42.40 2.49
N GLN A 75 -10.15 -42.97 2.10
CA GLN A 75 -9.54 -44.10 2.79
C GLN A 75 -9.11 -43.69 4.21
N VAL A 76 -8.49 -42.55 4.41
CA VAL A 76 -8.15 -42.07 5.76
C VAL A 76 -9.40 -41.86 6.61
N LYS A 77 -10.44 -41.21 6.05
CA LYS A 77 -11.70 -40.93 6.73
C LYS A 77 -12.47 -42.21 7.10
N SER A 78 -12.31 -43.30 6.34
CA SER A 78 -13.02 -44.58 6.57
C SER A 78 -12.39 -45.44 7.68
N VAL A 79 -11.20 -45.10 8.18
CA VAL A 79 -10.61 -45.82 9.30
C VAL A 79 -11.43 -45.55 10.56
N SER A 80 -11.77 -46.62 11.29
CA SER A 80 -12.57 -46.52 12.52
C SER A 80 -11.93 -45.56 13.52
N ASN A 81 -12.77 -44.84 14.25
CA ASN A 81 -12.36 -43.86 15.29
C ASN A 81 -11.57 -42.66 14.77
N VAL A 82 -11.64 -42.36 13.46
CA VAL A 82 -10.98 -41.23 12.85
C VAL A 82 -12.01 -40.16 12.45
N THR A 83 -11.78 -38.92 12.87
CA THR A 83 -12.52 -37.75 12.41
C THR A 83 -11.60 -36.93 11.52
N LEU A 84 -12.00 -36.75 10.27
CA LEU A 84 -11.34 -35.82 9.35
C LEU A 84 -11.59 -34.37 9.79
N LEU A 85 -10.55 -33.55 9.89
CA LEU A 85 -10.64 -32.14 10.25
C LEU A 85 -10.54 -31.28 8.98
N ASN A 86 -9.34 -30.88 8.56
CA ASN A 86 -9.11 -30.02 7.41
C ASN A 86 -8.26 -30.72 6.35
N VAL A 87 -8.35 -30.19 5.12
CA VAL A 87 -7.62 -30.69 3.95
C VAL A 87 -6.83 -29.54 3.35
N SER A 88 -5.51 -29.70 3.19
CA SER A 88 -4.64 -28.72 2.54
C SER A 88 -4.08 -29.30 1.24
N ARG A 89 -4.40 -28.66 0.13
CA ARG A 89 -3.81 -29.01 -1.17
C ARG A 89 -2.35 -28.52 -1.28
N TRP A 90 -2.00 -27.40 -0.64
CA TRP A 90 -0.63 -26.89 -0.66
C TRP A 90 0.32 -27.79 0.11
N GLN A 91 -0.13 -28.29 1.26
CA GLN A 91 0.64 -29.25 2.07
C GLN A 91 0.54 -30.69 1.54
N ASN A 92 -0.40 -30.96 0.61
CA ASN A 92 -0.80 -32.32 0.20
C ASN A 92 -1.06 -33.23 1.40
N ALA A 93 -1.91 -32.77 2.30
CA ALA A 93 -2.13 -33.37 3.61
C ALA A 93 -3.57 -33.19 4.08
N VAL A 94 -3.92 -33.98 5.08
CA VAL A 94 -5.13 -33.79 5.88
C VAL A 94 -4.79 -33.74 7.36
N THR A 95 -5.61 -33.05 8.14
CA THR A 95 -5.59 -33.20 9.61
C THR A 95 -6.72 -34.10 10.05
N ILE A 96 -6.44 -34.92 11.04
CA ILE A 96 -7.40 -35.87 11.64
C ILE A 96 -7.36 -35.78 13.15
N GLN A 97 -8.43 -36.22 13.78
CA GLN A 97 -8.52 -36.43 15.22
C GLN A 97 -8.82 -37.91 15.52
N THR A 98 -8.03 -38.52 16.40
CA THR A 98 -8.24 -39.87 16.92
C THR A 98 -7.45 -40.07 18.21
N THR A 99 -7.97 -40.88 19.12
CA THR A 99 -7.25 -41.40 20.30
C THR A 99 -6.85 -42.86 20.12
N ASP A 100 -7.17 -43.47 18.97
CA ASP A 100 -6.94 -44.87 18.67
C ASP A 100 -5.56 -45.06 18.00
N ALA A 101 -4.62 -45.64 18.72
CA ALA A 101 -3.29 -45.96 18.21
C ALA A 101 -3.32 -46.98 17.05
N ALA A 102 -4.32 -47.86 17.00
CA ALA A 102 -4.47 -48.80 15.89
C ALA A 102 -4.90 -48.12 14.61
N ALA A 103 -5.71 -47.06 14.73
CA ALA A 103 -6.08 -46.22 13.60
C ALA A 103 -4.85 -45.50 12.99
N ILE A 104 -3.96 -44.97 13.83
CA ILE A 104 -2.71 -44.32 13.39
C ILE A 104 -1.80 -45.34 12.69
N THR A 105 -1.67 -46.56 13.24
CA THR A 105 -0.88 -47.63 12.61
C THR A 105 -1.45 -47.99 11.24
N THR A 106 -2.77 -48.12 11.13
CA THR A 106 -3.47 -48.42 9.88
C THR A 106 -3.23 -47.35 8.82
N ILE A 107 -3.39 -46.08 9.18
CA ILE A 107 -3.19 -44.94 8.27
C ILE A 107 -1.74 -44.88 7.80
N ASN A 108 -0.79 -45.06 8.72
CA ASN A 108 0.64 -45.02 8.38
C ASN A 108 1.05 -46.20 7.47
N GLY A 109 0.29 -47.29 7.47
CA GLY A 109 0.45 -48.43 6.58
C GLY A 109 -0.05 -48.21 5.15
N PHE A 110 -0.80 -47.15 4.85
CA PHE A 110 -1.27 -46.92 3.50
C PHE A 110 -0.13 -46.55 2.54
N PRO A 111 -0.06 -47.15 1.34
CA PRO A 111 1.08 -46.96 0.42
C PRO A 111 1.25 -45.52 -0.06
N PHE A 112 0.19 -44.73 -0.05
CA PHE A 112 0.15 -43.31 -0.47
C PHE A 112 0.48 -42.34 0.68
N VAL A 113 0.51 -42.79 1.93
CA VAL A 113 0.86 -41.95 3.09
C VAL A 113 2.39 -41.81 3.18
N GLN A 114 2.85 -40.58 3.36
CA GLN A 114 4.26 -40.25 3.56
C GLN A 114 4.61 -40.24 5.04
N SER A 115 3.78 -39.61 5.87
CA SER A 115 3.99 -39.53 7.31
C SER A 115 2.69 -39.24 8.07
N VAL A 116 2.65 -39.65 9.34
CA VAL A 116 1.60 -39.30 10.30
C VAL A 116 2.28 -38.71 11.53
N ASN A 117 2.05 -37.45 11.84
CA ASN A 117 2.68 -36.75 12.96
C ASN A 117 1.62 -36.14 13.87
N GLY A 118 1.74 -36.33 15.18
CA GLY A 118 0.91 -35.64 16.17
C GLY A 118 1.27 -34.18 16.25
N ILE A 119 0.27 -33.28 16.20
CA ILE A 119 0.47 -31.84 16.17
C ILE A 119 -0.39 -31.07 17.19
N ALA A 120 -1.36 -31.71 17.83
CA ALA A 120 -2.18 -31.04 18.85
C ALA A 120 -2.82 -32.09 19.80
N SER A 121 -3.16 -31.63 21.01
CA SER A 121 -4.11 -32.32 21.88
C SER A 121 -5.36 -31.47 22.04
N ARG A 122 -6.52 -32.12 22.18
CA ARG A 122 -7.74 -31.46 22.64
C ARG A 122 -8.17 -32.16 23.91
N ASN A 123 -8.00 -31.51 25.04
CA ASN A 123 -8.57 -31.94 26.28
C ASN A 123 -10.00 -31.40 26.36
N ASN A 124 -10.98 -32.27 26.54
CA ASN A 124 -12.38 -31.88 26.81
C ASN A 124 -12.57 -31.22 28.19
N ASN A 125 -11.52 -31.01 28.94
CA ASN A 125 -11.54 -30.31 30.20
C ASN A 125 -11.26 -28.84 29.89
N ASN A 126 -12.26 -28.00 30.11
CA ASN A 126 -12.14 -26.54 30.12
C ASN A 126 -11.08 -26.09 31.16
N VAL A 127 -9.83 -26.21 30.83
CA VAL A 127 -8.84 -25.28 31.34
C VAL A 127 -9.14 -24.02 30.56
N LEU A 128 -9.61 -22.99 31.27
CA LEU A 128 -9.70 -21.63 30.69
C LEU A 128 -8.30 -21.33 30.19
N GLY A 129 -8.05 -21.55 28.88
CA GLY A 129 -6.82 -21.17 28.23
C GLY A 129 -6.65 -19.68 28.49
N GLN A 130 -5.46 -19.26 28.87
CA GLN A 130 -5.16 -17.84 28.83
C GLN A 130 -5.46 -17.37 27.40
N ASN A 131 -6.36 -16.40 27.28
CA ASN A 131 -6.66 -15.83 25.98
C ASN A 131 -5.36 -15.25 25.41
N LYS A 132 -4.81 -15.87 24.38
CA LYS A 132 -3.55 -15.49 23.76
C LYS A 132 -3.53 -14.03 23.24
N PHE A 133 -4.71 -13.40 23.21
CA PHE A 133 -4.92 -12.01 22.82
C PHE A 133 -5.21 -11.08 24.03
N GLU A 134 -5.22 -11.57 25.28
CA GLU A 134 -5.50 -10.76 26.49
C GLU A 134 -4.40 -9.74 26.84
N GLN A 135 -3.22 -9.84 26.25
CA GLN A 135 -2.10 -8.90 26.49
C GLN A 135 -2.27 -7.56 25.78
N GLU A 136 -3.26 -7.42 24.92
CA GLU A 136 -3.54 -6.18 24.22
C GLU A 136 -4.37 -5.25 25.09
N GLU A 137 -3.74 -4.24 25.70
CA GLU A 137 -4.45 -3.26 26.53
C GLU A 137 -5.37 -2.38 25.69
N TYR A 138 -6.65 -2.37 26.03
CA TYR A 138 -7.67 -1.51 25.43
C TYR A 138 -7.88 -0.26 26.27
N THR A 139 -7.44 0.90 25.79
CA THR A 139 -7.64 2.17 26.47
C THR A 139 -8.75 2.98 25.80
N ARG A 140 -9.48 3.77 26.61
CA ARG A 140 -10.50 4.68 26.06
C ARG A 140 -9.81 5.79 25.26
N PRO A 141 -10.28 6.11 24.03
CA PRO A 141 -9.72 7.20 23.27
C PRO A 141 -9.87 8.53 23.98
N PRO A 142 -8.91 9.46 23.87
CA PRO A 142 -9.10 10.83 24.35
C PRO A 142 -10.31 11.45 23.66
N ALA A 143 -11.01 12.34 24.35
CA ALA A 143 -12.16 13.04 23.80
C ALA A 143 -11.77 13.75 22.49
N PRO A 144 -12.65 13.75 21.47
CA PRO A 144 -12.33 14.37 20.19
C PRO A 144 -12.03 15.85 20.41
N SER A 145 -10.88 16.31 19.93
CA SER A 145 -10.55 17.72 19.85
C SER A 145 -11.39 18.38 18.75
N ALA A 146 -11.60 19.70 18.84
CA ALA A 146 -12.48 20.48 17.97
C ALA A 146 -12.28 20.15 16.47
N GLN A 147 -13.40 20.07 15.75
CA GLN A 147 -13.47 19.74 14.33
C GLN A 147 -12.46 20.53 13.50
N ARG A 148 -11.59 19.84 12.76
CA ARG A 148 -10.91 20.42 11.61
C ARG A 148 -11.94 20.67 10.49
N ILE A 149 -11.96 21.89 9.95
CA ILE A 149 -12.63 22.16 8.68
C ILE A 149 -11.75 21.48 7.60
N GLN A 150 -12.22 20.36 7.07
CA GLN A 150 -11.42 19.56 6.16
C GLN A 150 -12.00 19.56 4.74
N ALA A 151 -11.10 19.76 3.78
CA ALA A 151 -11.35 19.49 2.36
C ALA A 151 -11.21 17.99 2.01
N ASP A 152 -11.04 17.12 3.00
CA ASP A 152 -10.88 15.68 2.81
C ASP A 152 -12.21 15.01 2.45
N TYR A 153 -12.13 13.96 1.62
CA TYR A 153 -13.30 13.18 1.21
C TYR A 153 -14.04 12.56 2.40
N TYR A 154 -13.29 12.04 3.39
CA TYR A 154 -13.85 11.50 4.62
C TYR A 154 -13.72 12.47 5.77
N ASN A 155 -14.76 12.54 6.60
CA ASN A 155 -14.65 13.11 7.94
C ASN A 155 -14.01 12.07 8.87
N TYR A 156 -12.70 12.12 9.05
CA TYR A 156 -11.96 11.14 9.85
C TYR A 156 -12.18 11.29 11.37
N GLY A 157 -12.39 12.51 11.84
CA GLY A 157 -12.11 12.83 13.23
C GLY A 157 -10.59 12.90 13.51
N THR A 158 -10.19 13.45 14.67
CA THR A 158 -8.78 13.78 14.93
C THR A 158 -7.86 12.57 14.99
N ASN A 159 -8.24 11.55 15.78
CA ASN A 159 -7.38 10.39 16.01
C ASN A 159 -7.23 9.55 14.72
N SER A 160 -8.34 9.26 14.04
CA SER A 160 -8.31 8.50 12.79
C SER A 160 -7.55 9.24 11.69
N TYR A 161 -7.65 10.59 11.67
CA TYR A 161 -6.86 11.40 10.75
C TYR A 161 -5.34 11.30 11.03
N ASN A 162 -4.94 11.40 12.30
CA ASN A 162 -3.53 11.31 12.67
C ASN A 162 -2.91 9.98 12.27
N GLU A 163 -3.65 8.87 12.43
CA GLU A 163 -3.19 7.55 12.06
C GLU A 163 -3.00 7.38 10.54
N ILE A 164 -3.99 7.79 9.74
CA ILE A 164 -3.87 7.68 8.28
C ILE A 164 -2.87 8.69 7.73
N GLN A 165 -2.71 9.84 8.37
CA GLN A 165 -1.80 10.90 7.95
C GLN A 165 -0.33 10.58 8.22
N LEU A 166 -0.01 9.71 9.18
CA LEU A 166 1.33 9.16 9.36
C LEU A 166 1.91 8.62 8.04
N HIS A 167 1.04 8.02 7.24
CA HIS A 167 1.38 7.45 5.93
C HIS A 167 1.01 8.35 4.74
N ASN A 168 0.53 9.58 4.95
CA ASN A 168 -0.11 10.38 3.90
C ASN A 168 -1.25 9.64 3.17
N GLY A 169 -1.93 8.71 3.84
CA GLY A 169 -2.96 7.84 3.27
C GLY A 169 -4.25 8.58 2.89
N ALA A 170 -4.57 9.71 3.55
CA ALA A 170 -5.72 10.54 3.20
C ALA A 170 -5.66 11.03 1.73
N PHE A 171 -4.47 11.25 1.19
CA PHE A 171 -4.27 11.54 -0.23
C PHE A 171 -4.91 10.49 -1.14
N MET A 172 -4.72 9.18 -0.84
CA MET A 172 -5.29 8.10 -1.64
C MET A 172 -6.82 8.14 -1.64
N HIS A 173 -7.44 8.34 -0.47
CA HIS A 173 -8.89 8.48 -0.37
C HIS A 173 -9.42 9.68 -1.13
N ASN A 174 -8.70 10.81 -1.09
CA ASN A 174 -9.08 12.05 -1.78
C ASN A 174 -9.07 11.92 -3.29
N ILE A 175 -8.14 11.13 -3.84
CA ILE A 175 -8.07 10.86 -5.28
C ILE A 175 -8.97 9.71 -5.74
N GLY A 176 -9.81 9.14 -4.86
CA GLY A 176 -10.82 8.15 -5.20
C GLY A 176 -10.48 6.69 -4.87
N LEU A 177 -9.29 6.43 -4.36
CA LEU A 177 -8.79 5.08 -4.05
C LEU A 177 -9.16 4.68 -2.62
N ARG A 178 -10.17 3.83 -2.44
CA ARG A 178 -10.75 3.45 -1.15
C ARG A 178 -10.94 1.94 -1.01
N GLY A 179 -10.45 1.15 -1.99
CA GLY A 179 -10.52 -0.31 -2.03
C GLY A 179 -11.61 -0.88 -2.94
N GLN A 180 -12.32 -0.05 -3.72
CA GLN A 180 -13.36 -0.54 -4.63
C GLN A 180 -12.80 -1.59 -5.59
N GLY A 181 -13.48 -2.74 -5.69
CA GLY A 181 -13.09 -3.84 -6.56
C GLY A 181 -11.99 -4.75 -6.01
N MET A 182 -11.30 -4.34 -4.94
CA MET A 182 -10.27 -5.13 -4.26
C MET A 182 -10.89 -6.09 -3.25
N GLN A 183 -10.28 -7.27 -3.11
CA GLN A 183 -10.71 -8.31 -2.17
C GLN A 183 -9.60 -8.63 -1.17
N ILE A 184 -9.94 -8.55 0.12
CA ILE A 184 -9.02 -8.81 1.23
C ILE A 184 -9.50 -10.06 1.97
N ALA A 185 -8.62 -11.04 2.16
CA ALA A 185 -8.85 -12.15 3.09
C ALA A 185 -8.23 -11.80 4.44
N MET A 186 -9.00 -12.00 5.50
CA MET A 186 -8.55 -11.85 6.88
C MET A 186 -8.53 -13.21 7.56
N LEU A 187 -7.40 -13.58 8.14
CA LEU A 187 -7.22 -14.81 8.91
C LEU A 187 -6.96 -14.43 10.37
N ASP A 188 -7.84 -14.87 11.27
CA ASP A 188 -7.80 -14.45 12.68
C ASP A 188 -8.56 -15.43 13.58
N ASN A 189 -8.80 -15.05 14.84
CA ASN A 189 -9.44 -15.87 15.87
C ASN A 189 -10.97 -15.83 15.87
N GLY A 190 -11.60 -15.13 14.95
CA GLY A 190 -13.03 -14.88 14.89
C GLY A 190 -13.36 -13.40 14.72
N PHE A 191 -14.62 -13.11 14.37
CA PHE A 191 -15.08 -11.76 14.03
C PHE A 191 -16.37 -11.43 14.80
N ASN A 192 -16.29 -11.57 16.12
CA ASN A 192 -17.44 -11.47 17.01
C ASN A 192 -18.28 -10.21 16.76
N ASN A 193 -19.60 -10.41 16.59
CA ASN A 193 -20.60 -9.34 16.40
C ASN A 193 -20.39 -8.43 15.17
N TYR A 194 -19.51 -8.75 14.20
CA TYR A 194 -19.28 -7.88 13.03
C TYR A 194 -20.55 -7.55 12.26
N LEU A 195 -21.59 -8.38 12.34
CA LEU A 195 -22.88 -8.15 11.68
C LEU A 195 -23.69 -7.00 12.28
N THR A 196 -23.40 -6.59 13.52
CA THR A 196 -24.23 -5.64 14.28
C THR A 196 -23.48 -4.43 14.82
N LEU A 197 -22.15 -4.44 14.75
CA LEU A 197 -21.31 -3.35 15.23
C LEU A 197 -21.21 -2.23 14.20
N LYS A 198 -21.32 -0.98 14.68
CA LYS A 198 -21.44 0.24 13.85
C LYS A 198 -20.32 0.45 12.85
N ALA A 199 -19.09 0.04 13.17
CA ALA A 199 -17.95 0.16 12.25
C ALA A 199 -18.21 -0.56 10.92
N PHE A 200 -19.04 -1.60 10.93
CA PHE A 200 -19.31 -2.49 9.81
C PHE A 200 -20.64 -2.22 9.10
N ASP A 201 -21.41 -1.20 9.51
CA ASP A 201 -22.70 -0.88 8.87
C ASP A 201 -22.57 -0.72 7.36
N SER A 202 -21.53 0.00 6.90
CA SER A 202 -21.31 0.23 5.47
C SER A 202 -20.94 -1.06 4.72
N VAL A 203 -20.07 -1.89 5.27
CA VAL A 203 -19.63 -3.13 4.62
C VAL A 203 -20.77 -4.15 4.58
N ASN A 204 -21.61 -4.21 5.62
CA ASN A 204 -22.75 -5.10 5.69
C ASN A 204 -23.89 -4.64 4.76
N ALA A 205 -24.23 -3.35 4.79
CA ALA A 205 -25.27 -2.77 3.94
C ALA A 205 -24.96 -2.93 2.43
N GLU A 206 -23.67 -2.90 2.07
CA GLU A 206 -23.20 -3.06 0.69
C GLU A 206 -22.87 -4.54 0.34
N ASN A 207 -23.13 -5.50 1.24
CA ASN A 207 -22.82 -6.93 1.07
C ASN A 207 -21.38 -7.22 0.64
N ARG A 208 -20.40 -6.49 1.27
CA ARG A 208 -18.99 -6.61 0.89
C ARG A 208 -18.21 -7.66 1.70
N VAL A 209 -18.83 -8.36 2.65
CA VAL A 209 -18.35 -9.64 3.17
C VAL A 209 -18.79 -10.73 2.22
N LEU A 210 -17.85 -11.22 1.41
CA LEU A 210 -18.14 -12.16 0.29
C LEU A 210 -18.31 -13.59 0.76
N GLY A 211 -17.76 -13.93 1.92
CA GLY A 211 -17.91 -15.24 2.53
C GLY A 211 -17.05 -15.37 3.79
N THR A 212 -17.43 -16.38 4.58
CA THR A 212 -16.82 -16.67 5.87
C THR A 212 -16.56 -18.16 6.01
N TRP A 213 -15.60 -18.54 6.85
CA TRP A 213 -15.35 -19.93 7.21
C TRP A 213 -14.54 -20.06 8.50
N ASP A 214 -14.98 -20.90 9.39
CA ASP A 214 -14.27 -21.33 10.58
C ASP A 214 -13.59 -22.69 10.33
N PHE A 215 -12.26 -22.73 10.35
CA PHE A 215 -11.47 -23.95 10.18
C PHE A 215 -11.38 -24.77 11.46
N VAL A 216 -11.70 -24.21 12.61
CA VAL A 216 -11.69 -24.91 13.91
C VAL A 216 -12.98 -25.72 14.09
N ALA A 217 -14.14 -25.06 14.00
CA ALA A 217 -15.45 -25.70 14.07
C ALA A 217 -15.90 -26.32 12.73
N ARG A 218 -15.30 -25.90 11.61
CA ARG A 218 -15.62 -26.31 10.24
C ARG A 218 -17.03 -25.93 9.82
N GLU A 219 -17.37 -24.67 10.06
CA GLU A 219 -18.67 -24.07 9.75
C GLU A 219 -18.51 -22.68 9.11
N THR A 220 -19.61 -22.05 8.73
CA THR A 220 -19.61 -20.73 8.12
C THR A 220 -19.75 -19.58 9.13
N ASN A 221 -20.14 -19.87 10.36
CA ASN A 221 -20.29 -18.82 11.37
C ASN A 221 -18.93 -18.46 11.98
N VAL A 222 -18.57 -17.19 11.90
CA VAL A 222 -17.35 -16.60 12.50
C VAL A 222 -17.67 -15.41 13.40
N ALA A 223 -18.98 -15.18 13.67
CA ALA A 223 -19.47 -13.97 14.35
C ALA A 223 -19.73 -14.16 15.85
N ASN A 224 -19.53 -15.35 16.38
CA ASN A 224 -19.83 -15.72 17.77
C ASN A 224 -18.60 -16.14 18.59
N ASP A 225 -17.43 -16.08 17.98
CA ASP A 225 -16.16 -16.46 18.59
C ASP A 225 -15.27 -15.24 18.88
N GLY A 226 -13.95 -15.37 18.78
CA GLY A 226 -12.98 -14.34 19.14
C GLY A 226 -13.27 -12.93 18.62
N SER A 227 -12.86 -11.94 19.36
CA SER A 227 -13.07 -10.52 19.00
C SER A 227 -11.84 -9.85 18.38
N HIS A 228 -10.67 -10.49 18.44
CA HIS A 228 -9.44 -9.89 17.93
C HIS A 228 -9.51 -9.67 16.42
N GLY A 229 -9.97 -10.63 15.63
CA GLY A 229 -10.17 -10.46 14.20
C GLY A 229 -11.19 -9.36 13.86
N MET A 230 -12.24 -9.19 14.67
CA MET A 230 -13.19 -8.09 14.52
C MET A 230 -12.51 -6.73 14.77
N ASN A 231 -11.63 -6.62 15.78
CA ASN A 231 -10.85 -5.40 16.00
C ASN A 231 -9.94 -5.09 14.78
N CYS A 232 -9.20 -6.08 14.29
CA CYS A 232 -8.36 -5.97 13.09
C CYS A 232 -9.16 -5.61 11.83
N PHE A 233 -10.33 -6.23 11.64
CA PHE A 233 -11.23 -5.96 10.52
C PHE A 233 -11.69 -4.49 10.51
N SER A 234 -11.94 -3.91 11.67
CA SER A 234 -12.38 -2.52 11.79
C SER A 234 -11.32 -1.53 11.26
N ILE A 235 -10.04 -1.82 11.42
CA ILE A 235 -8.94 -0.95 10.97
C ILE A 235 -8.94 -0.80 9.43
N ILE A 236 -9.38 -1.83 8.71
CA ILE A 236 -9.47 -1.78 7.25
C ILE A 236 -10.81 -1.22 6.79
N SER A 237 -11.92 -1.68 7.38
CA SER A 237 -13.27 -1.53 6.83
C SER A 237 -14.14 -0.47 7.48
N ALA A 238 -13.78 0.04 8.66
CA ALA A 238 -14.63 0.96 9.41
C ALA A 238 -15.06 2.20 8.62
N ASN A 239 -16.31 2.61 8.82
CA ASN A 239 -16.83 3.86 8.26
C ASN A 239 -17.76 4.53 9.25
N ILE A 240 -17.18 5.15 10.28
CA ILE A 240 -17.87 5.96 11.30
C ILE A 240 -17.42 7.42 11.15
N PRO A 241 -18.13 8.24 10.34
CA PRO A 241 -17.73 9.62 10.08
C PRO A 241 -17.55 10.44 11.38
N GLY A 242 -16.44 11.17 11.44
CA GLY A 242 -16.05 11.99 12.60
C GLY A 242 -15.40 11.22 13.74
N GLN A 243 -15.26 9.88 13.63
CA GLN A 243 -14.69 9.05 14.70
C GLN A 243 -13.64 8.09 14.16
N PHE A 244 -13.99 7.23 13.20
CA PHE A 244 -13.13 6.16 12.74
C PHE A 244 -13.41 5.80 11.28
N ILE A 245 -12.42 6.03 10.40
CA ILE A 245 -12.43 5.62 9.00
C ILE A 245 -11.29 4.62 8.79
N GLY A 246 -11.62 3.46 8.27
CA GLY A 246 -10.67 2.41 7.92
C GLY A 246 -9.77 2.79 6.74
N ARG A 247 -8.74 1.97 6.49
CA ARG A 247 -7.71 2.24 5.47
C ARG A 247 -8.17 1.90 4.06
N ALA A 248 -9.11 0.92 3.92
CA ALA A 248 -9.73 0.54 2.64
C ALA A 248 -11.24 0.30 2.82
N PRO A 249 -12.01 1.35 3.21
CA PRO A 249 -13.40 1.21 3.68
C PRO A 249 -14.39 0.79 2.59
N LYS A 250 -13.94 0.65 1.33
CA LYS A 250 -14.73 0.17 0.18
C LYS A 250 -14.23 -1.15 -0.40
N ALA A 251 -13.24 -1.80 0.22
CA ALA A 251 -12.83 -3.15 -0.15
C ALA A 251 -13.92 -4.18 0.19
N SER A 252 -13.84 -5.35 -0.45
CA SER A 252 -14.64 -6.54 -0.12
C SER A 252 -13.80 -7.53 0.67
N PHE A 253 -14.45 -8.40 1.46
CA PHE A 253 -13.75 -9.19 2.46
C PHE A 253 -14.15 -10.67 2.44
N TRP A 254 -13.15 -11.53 2.71
CA TRP A 254 -13.30 -12.92 3.10
C TRP A 254 -12.81 -13.03 4.56
N LEU A 255 -13.66 -13.55 5.45
CA LEU A 255 -13.35 -13.63 6.88
C LEU A 255 -13.16 -15.09 7.28
N TYR A 256 -11.97 -15.47 7.70
CA TYR A 256 -11.60 -16.85 8.02
C TYR A 256 -11.08 -16.95 9.45
N GLN A 257 -11.73 -17.79 10.24
CA GLN A 257 -11.24 -18.15 11.58
C GLN A 257 -10.31 -19.36 11.47
N THR A 258 -9.07 -19.20 11.93
CA THR A 258 -8.04 -20.25 11.89
C THR A 258 -7.59 -20.68 13.26
N GLU A 259 -7.89 -19.88 14.30
CA GLU A 259 -7.42 -20.04 15.67
C GLU A 259 -8.43 -20.70 16.58
N ASP A 260 -7.99 -21.68 17.37
CA ASP A 260 -8.71 -22.25 18.50
C ASP A 260 -8.48 -21.37 19.74
N ASN A 261 -9.49 -20.60 20.14
CA ASN A 261 -9.39 -19.69 21.28
C ASN A 261 -9.11 -20.38 22.62
N THR A 262 -9.10 -21.72 22.67
CA THR A 262 -8.94 -22.50 23.89
C THR A 262 -7.59 -23.23 23.98
N SER A 263 -6.76 -23.17 22.95
CA SER A 263 -5.48 -23.87 22.91
C SER A 263 -4.52 -23.25 21.92
N GLU A 264 -3.21 -23.53 22.07
CA GLU A 264 -2.14 -23.10 21.17
C GLU A 264 -1.34 -24.31 20.71
N TYR A 265 -1.52 -24.72 19.44
CA TYR A 265 -0.86 -25.89 18.87
C TYR A 265 -0.54 -25.69 17.36
N PRO A 266 0.44 -26.41 16.79
CA PRO A 266 0.77 -26.32 15.36
C PRO A 266 -0.38 -26.67 14.38
N ILE A 267 -1.50 -27.19 14.86
CA ILE A 267 -2.71 -27.38 14.03
C ILE A 267 -3.27 -26.07 13.55
N GLU A 268 -3.08 -24.97 14.29
CA GLU A 268 -3.51 -23.63 13.91
C GLU A 268 -2.72 -23.12 12.72
N GLU A 269 -1.41 -23.41 12.65
CA GLU A 269 -0.63 -23.14 11.44
C GLU A 269 -1.17 -23.89 10.21
N PHE A 270 -1.62 -25.15 10.39
CA PHE A 270 -2.24 -25.90 9.31
C PHE A 270 -3.59 -25.27 8.89
N ASN A 271 -4.41 -24.85 9.84
CA ASN A 271 -5.65 -24.11 9.59
C ASN A 271 -5.37 -22.79 8.87
N TRP A 272 -4.32 -22.09 9.28
CA TRP A 272 -3.86 -20.86 8.64
C TRP A 272 -3.55 -21.09 7.15
N VAL A 273 -2.80 -22.16 6.84
CA VAL A 273 -2.52 -22.55 5.43
C VAL A 273 -3.81 -22.85 4.69
N CYS A 274 -4.76 -23.58 5.29
CA CYS A 274 -6.06 -23.84 4.68
C CYS A 274 -6.84 -22.53 4.42
N GLY A 275 -6.75 -21.56 5.32
CA GLY A 275 -7.33 -20.21 5.15
C GLY A 275 -6.69 -19.46 3.98
N ALA A 276 -5.36 -19.47 3.88
CA ALA A 276 -4.61 -18.86 2.78
C ALA A 276 -4.94 -19.52 1.42
N GLU A 277 -5.06 -20.87 1.39
CA GLU A 277 -5.50 -21.61 0.21
C GLU A 277 -6.92 -21.22 -0.23
N ARG A 278 -7.81 -21.03 0.73
CA ARG A 278 -9.20 -20.62 0.43
C ARG A 278 -9.23 -19.18 -0.08
N ALA A 279 -8.43 -18.28 0.51
CA ALA A 279 -8.24 -16.91 0.03
C ALA A 279 -7.74 -16.90 -1.44
N ASP A 280 -6.74 -17.71 -1.74
CA ASP A 280 -6.21 -17.87 -3.09
C ASP A 280 -7.28 -18.38 -4.07
N SER A 281 -7.97 -19.46 -3.73
CA SER A 281 -8.97 -20.04 -4.62
C SER A 281 -10.21 -19.17 -4.79
N SER A 282 -10.56 -18.36 -3.81
CA SER A 282 -11.64 -17.38 -3.87
C SER A 282 -11.27 -16.14 -4.72
N GLY A 283 -9.98 -15.91 -4.96
CA GLY A 283 -9.48 -14.79 -5.75
C GLY A 283 -9.20 -13.54 -4.95
N ALA A 284 -8.89 -13.65 -3.65
CA ALA A 284 -8.45 -12.51 -2.84
C ALA A 284 -7.15 -11.91 -3.40
N ASP A 285 -7.05 -10.59 -3.40
CA ASP A 285 -5.86 -9.86 -3.84
C ASP A 285 -4.86 -9.74 -2.69
N VAL A 286 -5.36 -9.46 -1.49
CA VAL A 286 -4.58 -9.19 -0.28
C VAL A 286 -4.97 -10.18 0.81
N LEU A 287 -3.99 -10.60 1.61
CA LEU A 287 -4.19 -11.35 2.84
C LEU A 287 -3.64 -10.52 4.00
N SER A 288 -4.46 -10.35 5.04
CA SER A 288 -4.08 -9.71 6.31
C SER A 288 -4.25 -10.72 7.43
N SER A 289 -3.17 -11.02 8.15
CA SER A 289 -3.21 -11.93 9.29
C SER A 289 -2.42 -11.37 10.46
N SER A 290 -3.13 -11.20 11.57
CA SER A 290 -2.57 -10.64 12.79
C SER A 290 -2.24 -11.73 13.81
N LEU A 291 -1.63 -12.79 13.34
CA LEU A 291 -1.35 -14.02 14.07
C LEU A 291 0.15 -14.32 14.09
N GLY A 292 0.58 -15.11 15.07
CA GLY A 292 1.98 -15.53 15.13
C GLY A 292 2.19 -16.70 16.09
N TYR A 293 3.13 -17.58 15.75
CA TYR A 293 3.40 -18.82 16.47
C TYR A 293 4.88 -18.91 16.83
N ASN A 294 5.18 -19.26 18.08
CA ASN A 294 6.54 -19.55 18.55
C ASN A 294 6.56 -20.57 19.69
N THR A 295 5.58 -20.49 20.58
CA THR A 295 5.45 -21.38 21.75
C THR A 295 4.05 -21.98 21.77
N PHE A 296 3.96 -23.22 22.25
CA PHE A 296 2.74 -24.02 22.25
C PHE A 296 2.45 -24.58 23.65
N ASP A 297 1.21 -24.98 23.91
CA ASP A 297 0.78 -25.61 25.15
C ASP A 297 1.59 -26.87 25.49
N ASN A 298 2.09 -27.54 24.45
CA ASN A 298 3.10 -28.61 24.61
C ASN A 298 4.48 -28.06 24.23
N ALA A 299 5.29 -27.74 25.22
CA ALA A 299 6.61 -27.15 25.05
C ALA A 299 7.57 -27.99 24.16
N SER A 300 7.31 -29.29 23.95
CA SER A 300 8.11 -30.09 23.01
C SER A 300 7.88 -29.71 21.53
N LEU A 301 6.85 -28.95 21.24
CA LEU A 301 6.51 -28.46 19.92
C LEU A 301 6.99 -27.02 19.68
N ASN A 302 7.51 -26.35 20.72
CA ASN A 302 7.98 -24.96 20.62
C ASN A 302 9.07 -24.83 19.57
N TYR A 303 9.00 -23.71 18.84
CA TYR A 303 10.05 -23.33 17.92
C TYR A 303 11.24 -22.68 18.65
N THR A 304 12.38 -22.77 18.02
CA THR A 304 13.57 -21.97 18.35
C THR A 304 13.65 -20.78 17.41
N TYR A 305 14.36 -19.71 17.81
CA TYR A 305 14.54 -18.55 16.93
C TYR A 305 15.20 -18.92 15.59
N ALA A 306 16.13 -19.88 15.58
CA ALA A 306 16.77 -20.35 14.34
C ALA A 306 15.78 -20.96 13.32
N GLN A 307 14.58 -21.33 13.75
CA GLN A 307 13.52 -21.86 12.90
C GLN A 307 12.59 -20.77 12.33
N MET A 308 12.80 -19.51 12.75
CA MET A 308 12.16 -18.33 12.18
C MET A 308 12.92 -17.89 10.90
N ASP A 309 13.07 -18.81 9.97
CA ASP A 309 13.94 -18.72 8.79
C ASP A 309 13.16 -18.65 7.45
N GLY A 310 11.84 -18.42 7.50
CA GLY A 310 10.96 -18.41 6.34
C GLY A 310 10.70 -19.78 5.72
N ASN A 311 11.53 -20.80 6.04
CA ASN A 311 11.58 -22.06 5.32
C ASN A 311 11.30 -23.29 6.20
N THR A 312 11.20 -23.14 7.52
CA THR A 312 11.03 -24.27 8.45
C THR A 312 9.58 -24.49 8.85
N THR A 313 8.85 -23.46 9.26
CA THR A 313 7.52 -23.58 9.84
C THR A 313 6.43 -23.89 8.80
N ILE A 314 5.29 -24.41 9.25
CA ILE A 314 4.16 -24.73 8.36
C ILE A 314 3.57 -23.42 7.80
N ALA A 315 3.39 -22.44 8.67
CA ALA A 315 2.74 -21.16 8.33
C ALA A 315 3.61 -20.31 7.39
N ALA A 316 4.93 -20.19 7.63
CA ALA A 316 5.82 -19.40 6.76
C ALA A 316 5.85 -19.95 5.33
N LYS A 317 5.99 -21.28 5.17
CA LYS A 317 5.91 -21.91 3.84
C LYS A 317 4.59 -21.65 3.14
N GLY A 318 3.48 -21.65 3.89
CA GLY A 318 2.16 -21.33 3.36
C GLY A 318 2.04 -19.87 2.95
N ALA A 319 2.63 -18.96 3.72
CA ALA A 319 2.61 -17.53 3.47
C ALA A 319 3.38 -17.17 2.19
N ASP A 320 4.58 -17.71 2.02
CA ASP A 320 5.37 -17.52 0.80
C ASP A 320 4.69 -18.13 -0.43
N LEU A 321 4.02 -19.27 -0.24
CA LEU A 321 3.25 -19.86 -1.32
C LEU A 321 2.05 -18.99 -1.71
N ALA A 322 1.38 -18.33 -0.75
CA ALA A 322 0.33 -17.35 -1.04
C ALA A 322 0.87 -16.18 -1.88
N VAL A 323 2.05 -15.66 -1.53
CA VAL A 323 2.72 -14.62 -2.32
C VAL A 323 3.05 -15.11 -3.73
N LYS A 324 3.58 -16.32 -3.86
CA LYS A 324 3.87 -16.95 -5.16
C LYS A 324 2.60 -17.10 -6.03
N LYS A 325 1.44 -17.30 -5.41
CA LYS A 325 0.13 -17.33 -6.11
C LYS A 325 -0.42 -15.94 -6.45
N GLY A 326 0.32 -14.89 -6.16
CA GLY A 326 0.00 -13.51 -6.53
C GLY A 326 -0.79 -12.73 -5.49
N ILE A 327 -0.86 -13.19 -4.25
CA ILE A 327 -1.49 -12.47 -3.14
C ILE A 327 -0.44 -11.55 -2.50
N LEU A 328 -0.84 -10.34 -2.13
CA LEU A 328 -0.02 -9.45 -1.30
C LEU A 328 -0.31 -9.76 0.17
N VAL A 329 0.66 -10.35 0.87
CA VAL A 329 0.49 -10.90 2.22
C VAL A 329 1.08 -9.96 3.26
N PHE A 330 0.25 -9.51 4.22
CA PHE A 330 0.64 -8.71 5.37
C PHE A 330 0.48 -9.51 6.66
N LEU A 331 1.49 -9.47 7.51
CA LEU A 331 1.58 -10.23 8.74
C LEU A 331 2.04 -9.34 9.90
N SER A 332 1.51 -9.57 11.10
CA SER A 332 2.02 -8.93 12.31
C SER A 332 3.39 -9.49 12.67
N ASN A 333 4.33 -8.61 13.06
CA ASN A 333 5.71 -9.03 13.35
C ASN A 333 5.85 -9.75 14.71
N GLY A 334 4.84 -9.64 15.59
CA GLY A 334 4.85 -10.18 16.95
C GLY A 334 4.96 -9.09 18.02
N ASN A 335 4.58 -9.45 19.27
CA ASN A 335 4.53 -8.55 20.43
C ASN A 335 5.56 -8.92 21.50
N GLU A 336 6.64 -9.57 21.10
CA GLU A 336 7.64 -10.20 21.97
C GLU A 336 8.80 -9.27 22.38
N GLY A 337 8.83 -8.02 21.90
CA GLY A 337 9.97 -7.12 22.05
C GLY A 337 10.41 -6.86 23.49
N ASN A 338 9.48 -6.93 24.46
CA ASN A 338 9.74 -6.73 25.89
C ASN A 338 9.90 -8.02 26.70
N ASN A 339 9.71 -9.19 26.08
CA ASN A 339 9.78 -10.48 26.78
C ASN A 339 11.00 -11.31 26.33
N PRO A 340 11.27 -12.46 26.96
CA PRO A 340 12.51 -13.23 26.73
C PRO A 340 12.66 -13.76 25.29
N TRP A 341 11.59 -13.95 24.54
CA TRP A 341 11.66 -14.35 23.14
C TRP A 341 12.25 -13.23 22.28
N HIS A 342 11.81 -11.98 22.48
CA HIS A 342 12.34 -10.76 21.91
C HIS A 342 12.10 -10.56 20.40
N TYR A 343 12.20 -11.61 19.62
CA TYR A 343 12.20 -11.58 18.16
C TYR A 343 10.82 -11.77 17.56
N LEU A 344 10.76 -11.66 16.24
CA LEU A 344 9.57 -11.94 15.44
C LEU A 344 9.05 -13.37 15.63
N VAL A 345 7.82 -13.60 15.18
CA VAL A 345 7.15 -14.91 15.25
C VAL A 345 6.70 -15.35 13.86
N THR A 346 6.66 -16.68 13.61
CA THR A 346 6.16 -17.16 12.30
C THR A 346 4.66 -16.87 12.18
N PRO A 347 4.12 -16.53 10.96
CA PRO A 347 4.75 -16.59 9.65
C PRO A 347 5.41 -15.28 9.16
N SER A 348 5.64 -14.29 10.03
CA SER A 348 6.25 -13.02 9.63
C SER A 348 7.71 -13.16 9.17
N ASP A 349 8.35 -14.28 9.48
CA ASP A 349 9.67 -14.67 8.98
C ASP A 349 9.70 -15.04 7.48
N GLY A 350 8.56 -15.23 6.84
CA GLY A 350 8.49 -15.58 5.42
C GLY A 350 9.26 -14.61 4.51
N ASP A 351 9.89 -15.15 3.46
CA ASP A 351 10.82 -14.43 2.57
C ASP A 351 10.12 -13.35 1.74
N SER A 352 8.89 -13.63 1.33
CA SER A 352 8.16 -12.83 0.35
C SER A 352 7.01 -12.01 0.93
N VAL A 353 6.69 -12.18 2.20
CA VAL A 353 5.62 -11.48 2.91
C VAL A 353 6.03 -10.07 3.34
N ILE A 354 5.08 -9.30 3.86
CA ILE A 354 5.31 -8.01 4.50
C ILE A 354 5.01 -8.16 5.99
N ALA A 355 6.06 -8.26 6.81
CA ALA A 355 5.97 -8.23 8.26
C ALA A 355 5.86 -6.78 8.76
N VAL A 356 4.90 -6.48 9.64
CA VAL A 356 4.58 -5.12 10.06
C VAL A 356 4.83 -4.93 11.55
N GLY A 357 5.74 -4.03 11.90
CA GLY A 357 6.02 -3.57 13.26
C GLY A 357 5.07 -2.46 13.71
N ALA A 358 4.99 -2.22 15.03
CA ALA A 358 4.06 -1.29 15.64
C ALA A 358 4.72 0.03 16.05
N VAL A 359 4.12 1.14 15.63
CA VAL A 359 4.48 2.50 16.04
C VAL A 359 3.25 3.28 16.52
N THR A 360 3.46 4.41 17.21
CA THR A 360 2.42 5.39 17.53
C THR A 360 2.00 6.16 16.28
N ALA A 361 0.91 6.94 16.34
CA ALA A 361 0.52 7.87 15.27
C ALA A 361 1.55 9.00 15.00
N THR A 362 2.60 9.12 15.82
CA THR A 362 3.74 10.03 15.63
C THR A 362 5.02 9.31 15.21
N GLY A 363 4.96 8.00 14.95
CA GLY A 363 6.10 7.22 14.46
C GLY A 363 7.05 6.69 15.53
N VAL A 364 6.69 6.75 16.81
CA VAL A 364 7.50 6.18 17.90
C VAL A 364 7.24 4.69 18.03
N VAL A 365 8.29 3.87 18.02
CA VAL A 365 8.18 2.40 18.10
C VAL A 365 7.61 1.94 19.43
N GLY A 366 6.65 1.02 19.39
CA GLY A 366 6.13 0.33 20.57
C GLY A 366 7.18 -0.57 21.20
N GLY A 367 7.37 -0.49 22.54
CA GLY A 367 8.34 -1.34 23.22
C GLY A 367 8.10 -2.82 23.03
N PHE A 368 6.84 -3.22 22.94
CA PHE A 368 6.42 -4.61 22.73
C PHE A 368 6.67 -5.14 21.31
N SER A 369 6.76 -4.23 20.30
CA SER A 369 6.95 -4.67 18.91
C SER A 369 8.20 -5.54 18.79
N SER A 370 8.05 -6.75 18.27
CA SER A 370 9.13 -7.71 18.10
C SER A 370 10.26 -7.19 17.23
N TYR A 371 11.47 -7.63 17.52
CA TYR A 371 12.67 -7.28 16.77
C TYR A 371 12.90 -8.24 15.59
N GLY A 372 13.52 -7.74 14.53
CA GLY A 372 14.27 -8.56 13.58
C GLY A 372 15.70 -8.83 14.07
N PRO A 373 16.54 -9.37 13.18
CA PRO A 373 16.22 -9.92 11.87
C PRO A 373 15.45 -11.24 11.98
N SER A 374 15.14 -11.90 10.83
CA SER A 374 14.73 -13.33 10.86
C SER A 374 15.88 -14.24 11.25
N GLY A 375 15.58 -15.51 11.55
CA GLY A 375 16.59 -16.51 11.96
C GLY A 375 17.70 -16.75 10.93
N ASP A 376 17.44 -16.46 9.66
CA ASP A 376 18.40 -16.51 8.54
C ASP A 376 18.99 -15.14 8.16
N GLY A 377 18.64 -14.09 8.92
CA GLY A 377 19.26 -12.75 8.80
C GLY A 377 18.58 -11.79 7.85
N GLN A 378 17.34 -12.01 7.42
CA GLN A 378 16.60 -11.07 6.59
C GLN A 378 16.16 -9.85 7.42
N ILE A 379 16.05 -8.70 6.75
CA ILE A 379 15.49 -7.48 7.36
C ILE A 379 14.02 -7.72 7.71
N LYS A 380 13.73 -7.69 9.02
CA LYS A 380 12.39 -7.77 9.59
C LYS A 380 12.30 -6.86 10.82
N PRO A 381 11.10 -6.29 11.14
CA PRO A 381 9.94 -6.27 10.25
C PRO A 381 10.30 -5.64 8.90
N ASP A 382 9.47 -5.83 7.87
CA ASP A 382 9.66 -5.12 6.60
C ASP A 382 9.32 -3.64 6.74
N LEU A 383 8.19 -3.34 7.37
CA LEU A 383 7.60 -2.01 7.49
C LEU A 383 7.02 -1.80 8.88
N ALA A 384 6.62 -0.57 9.18
CA ALA A 384 5.90 -0.25 10.41
C ALA A 384 4.67 0.62 10.14
N SER A 385 3.64 0.42 10.96
CA SER A 385 2.40 1.20 10.94
C SER A 385 1.85 1.41 12.34
N VAL A 386 0.74 2.16 12.46
CA VAL A 386 0.14 2.43 13.77
C VAL A 386 -0.39 1.16 14.40
N GLY A 387 0.20 0.79 15.52
CA GLY A 387 -0.16 -0.35 16.35
C GLY A 387 -0.03 -0.03 17.84
N VAL A 388 0.36 1.20 18.19
CA VAL A 388 0.37 1.71 19.57
C VAL A 388 -0.76 2.70 19.72
N SER A 389 -1.70 2.42 20.61
CA SER A 389 -2.94 3.17 20.79
C SER A 389 -3.72 3.32 19.47
N ALA A 390 -3.73 2.27 18.66
CA ALA A 390 -4.44 2.21 17.39
C ALA A 390 -5.95 2.18 17.60
N LEU A 391 -6.72 2.93 16.80
CA LEU A 391 -8.18 2.92 16.85
C LEU A 391 -8.73 1.56 16.39
N ILE A 392 -9.65 1.03 17.17
CA ILE A 392 -10.36 -0.22 16.91
C ILE A 392 -11.86 -0.09 17.24
N GLN A 393 -12.68 -0.93 16.61
CA GLN A 393 -14.04 -1.20 17.05
C GLN A 393 -13.97 -2.15 18.25
N THR A 394 -14.65 -1.83 19.34
CA THR A 394 -14.76 -2.71 20.52
C THR A 394 -16.04 -3.54 20.50
N THR A 395 -16.07 -4.61 21.27
CA THR A 395 -17.28 -5.46 21.45
C THR A 395 -18.46 -4.70 22.06
N GLY A 396 -18.20 -3.61 22.80
CA GLY A 396 -19.20 -2.72 23.38
C GLY A 396 -19.80 -1.71 22.39
N ASN A 397 -19.61 -1.90 21.08
CA ASN A 397 -20.08 -1.01 20.02
C ASN A 397 -19.58 0.43 20.14
N THR A 398 -18.35 0.60 20.60
CA THR A 398 -17.66 1.89 20.70
C THR A 398 -16.33 1.83 19.98
N VAL A 399 -15.79 3.00 19.62
CA VAL A 399 -14.42 3.12 19.16
C VAL A 399 -13.50 3.16 20.38
N GLY A 400 -12.57 2.23 20.47
CA GLY A 400 -11.51 2.14 21.47
C GLY A 400 -10.13 2.31 20.88
N MET A 401 -9.11 2.06 21.70
CA MET A 401 -7.70 1.99 21.27
C MET A 401 -7.06 0.71 21.80
N GLY A 402 -6.19 0.10 21.01
CA GLY A 402 -5.44 -1.10 21.36
C GLY A 402 -3.95 -0.98 21.04
N ASN A 403 -3.16 -1.87 21.64
CA ASN A 403 -1.73 -2.00 21.41
C ASN A 403 -1.42 -3.38 20.83
N GLY A 404 -0.71 -3.44 19.73
CA GLY A 404 -0.31 -4.70 19.08
C GLY A 404 0.19 -4.48 17.68
N THR A 405 1.16 -5.29 17.24
CA THR A 405 1.51 -5.40 15.81
C THR A 405 0.32 -5.94 15.02
N SER A 406 -0.60 -6.62 15.70
CA SER A 406 -1.90 -7.05 15.19
C SER A 406 -2.74 -5.91 14.61
N PHE A 407 -2.58 -4.67 15.10
CA PHE A 407 -3.30 -3.50 14.60
C PHE A 407 -2.50 -2.74 13.53
N ALA A 408 -1.17 -2.82 13.58
CA ALA A 408 -0.29 -2.29 12.54
C ALA A 408 -0.43 -3.04 11.22
N CYS A 409 -0.56 -4.36 11.26
CA CYS A 409 -0.73 -5.23 10.10
C CYS A 409 -1.93 -4.84 9.22
N PRO A 410 -3.18 -4.82 9.71
CA PRO A 410 -4.34 -4.44 8.91
C PRO A 410 -4.28 -2.98 8.44
N SER A 411 -3.64 -2.08 9.21
CA SER A 411 -3.41 -0.70 8.77
C SER A 411 -2.58 -0.67 7.48
N MET A 412 -1.47 -1.42 7.41
CA MET A 412 -0.66 -1.54 6.20
C MET A 412 -1.37 -2.32 5.09
N ALA A 413 -2.09 -3.39 5.43
CA ALA A 413 -2.85 -4.18 4.46
C ALA A 413 -3.88 -3.32 3.72
N GLY A 414 -4.63 -2.48 4.44
CA GLY A 414 -5.58 -1.55 3.83
C GLY A 414 -4.90 -0.51 2.94
N LEU A 415 -3.79 0.09 3.39
CA LEU A 415 -3.02 1.06 2.59
C LEU A 415 -2.39 0.40 1.35
N GLY A 416 -1.83 -0.80 1.49
CA GLY A 416 -1.30 -1.58 0.37
C GLY A 416 -2.39 -1.94 -0.65
N THR A 417 -3.60 -2.25 -0.16
CA THR A 417 -4.77 -2.53 -1.01
C THR A 417 -5.13 -1.35 -1.90
N ILE A 418 -5.23 -0.13 -1.32
CA ILE A 418 -5.58 1.06 -2.11
C ILE A 418 -4.45 1.53 -3.02
N LEU A 419 -3.20 1.24 -2.68
CA LEU A 419 -2.07 1.45 -3.58
C LEU A 419 -2.14 0.51 -4.78
N TRP A 420 -2.41 -0.77 -4.55
CA TRP A 420 -2.55 -1.75 -5.62
C TRP A 420 -3.76 -1.46 -6.51
N GLN A 421 -4.87 -1.00 -5.92
CA GLN A 421 -6.03 -0.51 -6.67
C GLN A 421 -5.64 0.54 -7.72
N ALA A 422 -4.69 1.42 -7.42
CA ALA A 422 -4.24 2.47 -8.36
C ALA A 422 -3.47 1.90 -9.57
N PHE A 423 -2.79 0.78 -9.40
CA PHE A 423 -1.89 0.20 -10.39
C PHE A 423 -2.11 -1.31 -10.55
N PRO A 424 -3.29 -1.73 -11.03
CA PRO A 424 -3.60 -3.15 -11.23
C PRO A 424 -2.72 -3.80 -12.32
N GLU A 425 -1.98 -3.03 -13.09
CA GLU A 425 -1.01 -3.51 -14.07
C GLU A 425 0.22 -4.17 -13.43
N TYR A 426 0.50 -3.86 -12.17
CA TYR A 426 1.64 -4.39 -11.44
C TYR A 426 1.24 -5.54 -10.53
N ASN A 427 2.13 -6.53 -10.41
CA ASN A 427 1.91 -7.66 -9.50
C ASN A 427 2.18 -7.27 -8.03
N ASN A 428 1.85 -8.19 -7.12
CA ASN A 428 2.03 -8.04 -5.69
C ASN A 428 3.47 -7.67 -5.28
N MET A 429 4.50 -8.26 -5.92
CA MET A 429 5.90 -8.00 -5.58
C MET A 429 6.33 -6.58 -5.97
N LYS A 430 5.75 -6.03 -7.05
CA LYS A 430 6.00 -4.65 -7.43
C LYS A 430 5.39 -3.66 -6.45
N ILE A 431 4.18 -3.94 -5.97
CA ILE A 431 3.52 -3.14 -4.93
C ILE A 431 4.32 -3.20 -3.62
N ARG A 432 4.77 -4.41 -3.20
CA ARG A 432 5.67 -4.59 -2.06
C ARG A 432 6.92 -3.72 -2.19
N SER A 433 7.57 -3.77 -3.35
CA SER A 433 8.79 -2.99 -3.61
C SER A 433 8.54 -1.48 -3.51
N ALA A 434 7.42 -0.97 -4.02
CA ALA A 434 7.07 0.45 -3.92
C ALA A 434 6.79 0.88 -2.46
N LEU A 435 6.14 0.02 -1.67
CA LEU A 435 5.95 0.26 -0.23
C LEU A 435 7.29 0.35 0.50
N TRP A 436 8.23 -0.58 0.25
CA TRP A 436 9.58 -0.54 0.83
C TRP A 436 10.34 0.72 0.44
N GLN A 437 10.39 1.05 -0.86
CA GLN A 437 11.09 2.22 -1.37
C GLN A 437 10.51 3.54 -0.84
N SER A 438 9.25 3.56 -0.46
CA SER A 438 8.59 4.73 0.14
C SER A 438 8.81 4.83 1.65
N GLY A 439 9.43 3.84 2.26
CA GLY A 439 9.67 3.75 3.69
C GLY A 439 10.68 4.78 4.19
N SER A 440 10.43 5.31 5.38
CA SER A 440 11.24 6.37 5.99
C SER A 440 12.70 5.99 6.27
N LYS A 441 13.03 4.69 6.19
CA LYS A 441 14.38 4.13 6.38
C LYS A 441 14.85 3.26 5.22
N TYR A 442 14.31 3.44 4.03
CA TYR A 442 14.62 2.58 2.87
C TYR A 442 16.13 2.41 2.63
N THR A 443 16.93 3.47 2.76
CA THR A 443 18.38 3.44 2.53
C THR A 443 19.20 2.98 3.72
N SER A 444 18.59 2.83 4.90
CA SER A 444 19.27 2.41 6.15
C SER A 444 18.26 1.71 7.05
N PRO A 445 17.77 0.52 6.65
CA PRO A 445 16.80 -0.24 7.43
C PRO A 445 17.40 -0.72 8.76
N ASP A 446 16.51 -1.00 9.72
CA ASP A 446 16.89 -1.54 11.02
C ASP A 446 15.96 -2.69 11.46
N ASP A 447 16.27 -3.29 12.60
CA ASP A 447 15.55 -4.42 13.18
C ASP A 447 14.27 -4.03 13.96
N ARG A 448 13.93 -2.72 14.04
CA ARG A 448 12.76 -2.22 14.76
C ARG A 448 11.58 -1.89 13.86
N ILE A 449 11.85 -1.27 12.72
CA ILE A 449 10.85 -0.80 11.77
C ILE A 449 11.19 -1.16 10.31
N GLY A 450 12.26 -1.93 10.10
CA GLY A 450 12.70 -2.37 8.78
C GLY A 450 13.00 -1.21 7.85
N TYR A 451 12.40 -1.20 6.66
CA TYR A 451 12.49 -0.08 5.71
C TYR A 451 11.73 1.17 6.19
N GLY A 452 11.07 1.09 7.35
CA GLY A 452 10.45 2.22 8.02
C GLY A 452 8.95 2.36 7.77
N ILE A 453 8.47 3.58 7.91
CA ILE A 453 7.06 3.96 7.77
C ILE A 453 6.82 4.39 6.32
N PRO A 454 6.02 3.65 5.53
CA PRO A 454 5.74 3.99 4.13
C PRO A 454 4.98 5.31 3.98
N ASN A 455 5.33 6.06 2.95
CA ASN A 455 4.61 7.25 2.53
C ASN A 455 3.83 6.95 1.24
N MET A 456 2.50 7.01 1.30
CA MET A 456 1.63 6.62 0.18
C MET A 456 1.75 7.54 -1.03
N LYS A 457 2.04 8.84 -0.84
CA LYS A 457 2.33 9.75 -1.96
C LYS A 457 3.61 9.33 -2.69
N THR A 458 4.64 8.96 -1.94
CA THR A 458 5.92 8.50 -2.49
C THR A 458 5.75 7.16 -3.20
N ALA A 459 5.06 6.18 -2.58
CA ALA A 459 4.78 4.89 -3.20
C ALA A 459 3.99 5.03 -4.51
N PHE A 460 2.94 5.87 -4.49
CA PHE A 460 2.17 6.21 -5.69
C PHE A 460 3.06 6.84 -6.77
N SER A 461 3.92 7.79 -6.40
CA SER A 461 4.82 8.48 -7.33
C SER A 461 5.84 7.53 -7.98
N ILE A 462 6.39 6.59 -7.22
CA ILE A 462 7.30 5.54 -7.71
C ILE A 462 6.61 4.73 -8.80
N LEU A 463 5.42 4.20 -8.51
CA LEU A 463 4.67 3.39 -9.47
C LEU A 463 4.22 4.21 -10.69
N LEU A 464 3.83 5.47 -10.49
CA LEU A 464 3.45 6.36 -11.57
C LEU A 464 4.62 6.65 -12.51
N THR A 465 5.81 6.90 -11.98
CA THR A 465 7.03 7.14 -12.76
C THR A 465 7.41 5.93 -13.59
N GLU A 466 7.25 4.73 -13.05
CA GLU A 466 7.54 3.50 -13.79
C GLU A 466 6.44 3.15 -14.82
N PHE A 467 5.21 3.56 -14.56
CA PHE A 467 4.08 3.34 -15.46
C PHE A 467 4.13 4.26 -16.68
N ALA A 468 4.48 5.54 -16.45
CA ALA A 468 4.45 6.56 -17.48
C ALA A 468 5.52 6.30 -18.56
N THR A 469 5.16 6.59 -19.79
CA THR A 469 6.09 6.49 -20.94
C THR A 469 5.96 7.71 -21.82
N SER A 470 7.06 8.15 -22.44
CA SER A 470 7.02 9.24 -23.41
C SER A 470 7.79 8.93 -24.69
N THR A 471 7.38 9.59 -25.75
CA THR A 471 8.09 9.63 -27.04
C THR A 471 8.14 11.06 -27.55
N SER A 472 9.19 11.37 -28.30
CA SER A 472 9.29 12.68 -28.95
C SER A 472 9.76 12.53 -30.39
N SER A 473 9.29 13.43 -31.24
CA SER A 473 9.73 13.58 -32.61
C SER A 473 9.98 15.04 -32.92
N VAL A 474 10.88 15.31 -33.85
CA VAL A 474 11.17 16.65 -34.31
C VAL A 474 11.03 16.75 -35.85
N ASN A 475 10.32 17.75 -36.30
CA ASN A 475 10.26 18.11 -37.70
C ASN A 475 10.75 19.55 -37.84
N SER A 476 11.96 19.70 -38.39
CA SER A 476 12.70 20.99 -38.42
C SER A 476 12.89 21.51 -36.97
N CYS A 477 12.16 22.54 -36.58
CA CYS A 477 12.22 23.12 -35.24
C CYS A 477 10.95 22.87 -34.41
N ASN A 478 10.01 22.09 -34.92
CA ASN A 478 8.78 21.77 -34.24
C ASN A 478 8.90 20.38 -33.61
N VAL A 479 8.76 20.30 -32.31
CA VAL A 479 8.79 19.08 -31.53
C VAL A 479 7.38 18.69 -31.11
N THR A 480 7.05 17.42 -31.33
CA THR A 480 5.85 16.78 -30.77
C THR A 480 6.29 15.81 -29.69
N ILE A 481 5.75 15.98 -28.49
CA ILE A 481 5.97 15.10 -27.35
C ILE A 481 4.65 14.40 -27.06
N ASN A 482 4.67 13.06 -27.00
CA ASN A 482 3.53 12.26 -26.60
C ASN A 482 3.89 11.50 -25.33
N TRP A 483 2.93 11.38 -24.41
CA TRP A 483 3.14 10.53 -23.23
C TRP A 483 1.84 9.88 -22.81
N THR A 484 2.02 8.79 -22.07
CA THR A 484 0.95 8.01 -21.44
C THR A 484 1.15 8.06 -19.94
N SER A 485 0.09 8.32 -19.19
CA SER A 485 0.13 8.34 -17.73
C SER A 485 -1.27 8.09 -17.16
N LYS A 486 -1.39 8.11 -15.83
CA LYS A 486 -2.64 8.11 -15.08
C LYS A 486 -2.89 9.47 -14.46
N ASP A 487 -4.13 9.93 -14.53
CA ASP A 487 -4.50 11.24 -14.00
C ASP A 487 -4.94 11.15 -12.54
N VAL A 488 -4.64 12.20 -11.83
CA VAL A 488 -5.29 12.55 -10.58
C VAL A 488 -6.11 13.80 -10.82
N ALA A 489 -7.39 13.79 -10.45
CA ALA A 489 -8.33 14.88 -10.74
C ALA A 489 -7.77 16.27 -10.37
N ALA A 490 -8.04 17.28 -11.19
CA ALA A 490 -7.58 18.66 -11.04
C ALA A 490 -6.07 18.88 -11.15
N MET A 491 -5.33 17.91 -11.66
CA MET A 491 -3.88 17.99 -11.85
C MET A 491 -3.51 18.50 -13.24
N ARG A 492 -2.23 18.69 -13.47
CA ARG A 492 -1.66 19.11 -14.74
C ARG A 492 -0.30 18.51 -14.98
N TYR A 493 0.11 18.52 -16.23
CA TYR A 493 1.47 18.20 -16.66
C TYR A 493 2.18 19.51 -17.01
N GLU A 494 3.38 19.69 -16.50
CA GLU A 494 4.27 20.80 -16.84
C GLU A 494 5.41 20.25 -17.69
N ILE A 495 5.61 20.86 -18.86
CA ILE A 495 6.65 20.46 -19.78
C ILE A 495 7.81 21.45 -19.63
N GLU A 496 8.97 20.93 -19.31
CA GLU A 496 10.20 21.69 -19.19
C GLU A 496 11.19 21.27 -20.28
N ARG A 497 11.94 22.23 -20.79
CA ARG A 497 12.91 22.03 -21.87
C ARG A 497 14.27 22.59 -21.49
N LYS A 498 15.32 21.94 -21.99
CA LYS A 498 16.70 22.41 -21.98
C LYS A 498 17.27 22.30 -23.38
N VAL A 499 17.69 23.43 -24.00
CA VAL A 499 18.34 23.46 -25.31
C VAL A 499 19.87 23.41 -25.17
N PRO A 500 20.62 23.09 -26.26
CA PRO A 500 22.07 23.10 -26.22
C PRO A 500 22.64 24.42 -25.69
N GLY A 501 23.56 24.32 -24.72
CA GLY A 501 24.18 25.45 -24.02
C GLY A 501 23.45 25.93 -22.78
N GLU A 502 22.22 25.48 -22.52
CA GLU A 502 21.54 25.75 -21.25
C GLU A 502 21.96 24.77 -20.16
N VAL A 503 22.10 25.28 -18.94
CA VAL A 503 22.43 24.44 -17.76
C VAL A 503 21.13 23.92 -17.13
N ASN A 504 20.09 24.74 -17.07
CA ASN A 504 18.84 24.46 -16.38
C ASN A 504 17.69 24.22 -17.35
N TYR A 505 16.72 23.40 -16.92
CA TYR A 505 15.44 23.29 -17.60
C TYR A 505 14.58 24.53 -17.35
N SER A 506 13.81 24.90 -18.35
CA SER A 506 12.82 25.98 -18.29
C SER A 506 11.45 25.44 -18.66
N LYS A 507 10.41 25.81 -17.93
CA LYS A 507 9.02 25.47 -18.28
C LYS A 507 8.65 26.11 -19.62
N VAL A 508 8.19 25.28 -20.56
CA VAL A 508 7.79 25.74 -21.92
C VAL A 508 6.29 25.59 -22.16
N GLY A 509 5.58 24.93 -21.29
CA GLY A 509 4.13 24.80 -21.36
C GLY A 509 3.53 23.93 -20.29
N GLU A 510 2.22 23.79 -20.35
CA GLU A 510 1.46 22.88 -19.49
C GLU A 510 0.28 22.28 -20.24
N VAL A 511 -0.16 21.11 -19.81
CA VAL A 511 -1.35 20.40 -20.29
C VAL A 511 -2.19 20.03 -19.08
N ALA A 512 -3.47 20.38 -19.09
CA ALA A 512 -4.39 20.00 -18.03
C ALA A 512 -4.64 18.48 -18.06
N ALA A 513 -4.74 17.86 -16.89
CA ALA A 513 -5.18 16.48 -16.78
C ALA A 513 -6.64 16.35 -17.26
N GLN A 514 -6.96 15.21 -17.87
CA GLN A 514 -8.33 14.90 -18.25
C GLN A 514 -9.07 14.45 -16.99
N ALA A 515 -10.11 15.18 -16.58
CA ALA A 515 -10.89 14.82 -15.41
C ALA A 515 -11.49 13.40 -15.54
N GLY A 516 -11.60 12.68 -14.41
CA GLY A 516 -12.25 11.37 -14.40
C GLY A 516 -11.60 10.34 -13.47
N ASP A 517 -11.72 9.07 -13.84
CA ASP A 517 -11.23 7.95 -13.07
C ASP A 517 -9.69 7.91 -13.06
N VAL A 518 -9.11 7.88 -11.85
CA VAL A 518 -7.66 7.76 -11.63
C VAL A 518 -7.08 6.43 -12.18
N LEU A 519 -7.92 5.42 -12.38
CA LEU A 519 -7.51 4.14 -12.96
C LEU A 519 -7.36 4.20 -14.48
N ALA A 520 -7.96 5.21 -15.13
CA ALA A 520 -7.93 5.31 -16.57
C ALA A 520 -6.54 5.72 -17.09
N ILE A 521 -6.05 4.98 -18.07
CA ILE A 521 -4.84 5.30 -18.82
C ILE A 521 -5.16 6.43 -19.79
N ARG A 522 -4.35 7.48 -19.77
CA ARG A 522 -4.53 8.70 -20.57
C ARG A 522 -3.34 8.94 -21.46
N ASN A 523 -3.64 9.39 -22.70
CA ASN A 523 -2.63 9.78 -23.67
C ASN A 523 -2.68 11.29 -23.89
N TYR A 524 -1.51 11.88 -23.92
CA TYR A 524 -1.31 13.31 -24.04
C TYR A 524 -0.37 13.66 -25.17
N GLN A 525 -0.50 14.87 -25.68
CA GLN A 525 0.40 15.44 -26.66
C GLN A 525 0.69 16.90 -26.30
N PHE A 526 1.94 17.30 -26.50
CA PHE A 526 2.38 18.69 -26.42
C PHE A 526 3.26 19.02 -27.62
N ASN A 527 2.98 20.16 -28.25
CA ASN A 527 3.76 20.68 -29.37
C ASN A 527 4.57 21.89 -28.92
N ASN A 528 5.86 21.89 -29.23
CA ASN A 528 6.78 22.95 -28.87
C ASN A 528 7.65 23.35 -30.05
N THR A 529 7.73 24.63 -30.36
CA THR A 529 8.68 25.16 -31.32
C THR A 529 9.99 25.49 -30.60
N ILE A 530 11.07 24.89 -31.04
CA ILE A 530 12.40 25.16 -30.50
C ILE A 530 12.91 26.49 -31.04
N ILE A 531 13.51 27.27 -30.15
CA ILE A 531 14.35 28.41 -30.52
C ILE A 531 15.71 28.13 -29.88
N SER A 532 16.73 27.85 -30.71
CA SER A 532 18.09 27.61 -30.30
C SER A 532 19.06 27.94 -31.43
N PRO A 533 20.03 28.81 -31.22
CA PRO A 533 21.03 29.13 -32.25
C PRO A 533 22.03 27.96 -32.48
N THR A 534 22.12 27.05 -31.55
CA THR A 534 23.10 25.94 -31.54
C THR A 534 22.41 24.61 -31.84
N PRO A 535 22.88 23.87 -32.86
CA PRO A 535 22.39 22.51 -33.09
C PRO A 535 22.83 21.57 -31.95
N GLY A 536 22.13 20.44 -31.78
CA GLY A 536 22.44 19.46 -30.77
C GLY A 536 21.21 18.85 -30.11
N ILE A 537 21.41 18.26 -28.94
CA ILE A 537 20.34 17.58 -28.18
C ILE A 537 19.50 18.61 -27.41
N VAL A 538 18.20 18.56 -27.63
CA VAL A 538 17.20 19.26 -26.84
C VAL A 538 16.49 18.27 -25.96
N SER A 539 16.59 18.47 -24.66
CA SER A 539 16.01 17.56 -23.65
C SER A 539 14.68 18.15 -23.14
N TYR A 540 13.68 17.29 -23.03
CA TYR A 540 12.40 17.59 -22.40
C TYR A 540 12.20 16.67 -21.21
N ARG A 541 11.59 17.19 -20.15
CA ARG A 541 11.10 16.39 -19.04
C ARG A 541 9.65 16.79 -18.74
N ILE A 542 8.88 15.77 -18.41
CA ILE A 542 7.46 15.88 -18.12
C ILE A 542 7.27 15.77 -16.62
N ARG A 543 6.75 16.83 -16.01
CA ARG A 543 6.50 16.93 -14.59
C ARG A 543 4.99 16.84 -14.35
N GLN A 544 4.53 15.76 -13.72
CA GLN A 544 3.14 15.59 -13.31
C GLN A 544 2.94 16.16 -11.91
N VAL A 545 2.01 17.08 -11.76
CA VAL A 545 1.57 17.60 -10.46
C VAL A 545 0.48 16.66 -9.94
N ILE A 546 0.75 15.91 -8.86
CA ILE A 546 -0.15 14.89 -8.33
C ILE A 546 -0.91 15.31 -7.06
N ASP A 547 -0.55 16.45 -6.47
CA ASP A 547 -1.23 17.02 -5.33
C ASP A 547 -1.05 18.54 -5.33
N THR A 548 -2.16 19.27 -5.30
CA THR A 548 -2.17 20.75 -5.33
C THR A 548 -2.41 21.37 -3.95
N ASN A 549 -2.50 20.58 -2.89
CA ASN A 549 -2.62 21.12 -1.53
C ASN A 549 -1.38 21.96 -1.21
N ALA A 550 -1.58 23.24 -0.90
CA ALA A 550 -0.50 24.20 -0.66
C ALA A 550 0.46 23.79 0.49
N ALA A 551 -0.03 23.01 1.47
CA ALA A 551 0.79 22.47 2.56
C ALA A 551 1.61 21.23 2.18
N SER A 552 1.27 20.56 1.07
CA SER A 552 1.86 19.28 0.68
C SER A 552 1.96 19.11 -0.85
N PHE A 553 2.24 20.19 -1.56
CA PHE A 553 2.37 20.18 -3.02
C PHE A 553 3.37 19.12 -3.47
N THR A 554 2.88 18.12 -4.20
CA THR A 554 3.68 17.02 -4.72
C THR A 554 3.64 17.02 -6.25
N ALA A 555 4.80 16.93 -6.85
CA ALA A 555 4.94 16.77 -8.30
C ALA A 555 6.12 15.84 -8.58
N VAL A 556 5.99 15.02 -9.62
CA VAL A 556 7.01 14.05 -10.02
C VAL A 556 7.40 14.26 -11.48
N TYR A 557 8.68 14.05 -11.80
CA TYR A 557 9.12 13.93 -13.18
C TYR A 557 8.84 12.50 -13.63
N ILE A 558 7.81 12.34 -14.45
CA ILE A 558 7.35 11.02 -14.89
C ILE A 558 8.19 10.45 -16.02
N ASP A 559 8.81 11.31 -16.84
CA ASP A 559 9.70 10.86 -17.90
C ASP A 559 10.57 12.00 -18.46
N THR A 560 11.62 11.62 -19.19
CA THR A 560 12.52 12.51 -19.90
C THR A 560 12.75 11.99 -21.31
N THR A 561 12.57 12.86 -22.31
CA THR A 561 12.75 12.52 -23.72
C THR A 561 13.65 13.53 -24.43
N ASN A 562 14.31 13.12 -25.48
CA ASN A 562 15.27 13.93 -26.21
C ASN A 562 14.99 13.95 -27.71
N VAL A 563 15.25 15.09 -28.34
CA VAL A 563 15.30 15.21 -29.79
C VAL A 563 16.61 15.85 -30.21
N THR A 564 17.07 15.56 -31.43
CA THR A 564 18.28 16.17 -31.97
C THR A 564 17.90 17.15 -33.09
N ILE A 565 18.34 18.40 -32.97
CA ILE A 565 18.27 19.39 -34.06
C ILE A 565 19.61 19.42 -34.79
N SER A 566 19.58 19.25 -36.11
CA SER A 566 20.78 19.22 -36.97
C SER A 566 21.28 20.59 -37.36
N SER A 567 20.44 21.64 -37.21
CA SER A 567 20.76 23.02 -37.49
C SER A 567 20.17 23.95 -36.43
N GLY A 568 20.63 25.15 -36.30
CA GLY A 568 20.03 26.16 -35.43
C GLY A 568 18.56 26.41 -35.78
N CYS A 569 17.73 26.48 -34.74
CA CYS A 569 16.30 26.81 -34.85
C CYS A 569 16.10 28.28 -34.55
N PHE A 570 15.74 29.01 -35.55
CA PHE A 570 15.41 30.44 -35.45
C PHE A 570 13.88 30.58 -35.54
N ALA A 571 13.33 31.56 -34.84
CA ALA A 571 11.91 31.88 -34.97
C ALA A 571 11.56 32.22 -36.41
N THR A 572 10.92 31.31 -37.15
CA THR A 572 10.42 31.57 -38.49
C THR A 572 9.01 32.15 -38.36
N GLY A 573 8.86 33.41 -38.71
CA GLY A 573 7.55 34.00 -38.95
C GLY A 573 6.86 33.30 -40.13
N THR A 574 5.63 32.90 -39.97
CA THR A 574 4.79 32.38 -41.04
C THR A 574 4.56 33.47 -42.07
N GLY A 575 5.16 33.34 -43.26
CA GLY A 575 4.82 34.06 -44.48
C GLY A 575 5.16 35.55 -44.51
N GLY A 576 6.38 35.84 -44.94
CA GLY A 576 6.83 37.20 -45.22
C GLY A 576 8.27 37.40 -44.76
N THR A 577 9.13 37.81 -45.67
CA THR A 577 10.54 38.15 -45.47
C THR A 577 10.72 39.21 -44.38
N GLY A 578 10.81 38.78 -43.11
CA GLY A 578 11.09 39.64 -41.96
C GLY A 578 11.11 38.86 -40.67
N GLN A 579 12.31 38.67 -40.09
CA GLN A 579 12.46 38.19 -38.71
C GLN A 579 11.68 39.14 -37.77
N ILE A 580 10.73 38.60 -37.01
CA ILE A 580 10.17 39.33 -35.86
C ILE A 580 11.26 39.39 -34.80
N ALA A 581 12.08 40.41 -34.81
CA ALA A 581 13.00 40.70 -33.72
C ALA A 581 12.20 41.19 -32.50
N GLU A 582 12.67 40.87 -31.29
CA GLU A 582 12.14 41.53 -30.09
C GLU A 582 12.29 43.03 -30.27
N LYS A 583 11.18 43.76 -30.36
CA LYS A 583 11.17 45.18 -30.63
C LYS A 583 10.26 45.89 -29.65
N ILE A 584 10.80 46.89 -29.00
CA ILE A 584 10.04 47.80 -28.14
C ILE A 584 10.17 49.19 -28.71
N THR A 585 9.03 49.82 -29.03
CA THR A 585 8.99 51.16 -29.59
C THR A 585 7.89 51.99 -28.93
N LEU A 586 8.11 53.30 -28.88
CA LEU A 586 7.15 54.29 -28.41
C LEU A 586 6.78 55.26 -29.57
N GLN A 587 5.48 55.48 -29.74
CA GLN A 587 5.02 56.38 -30.75
C GLN A 587 3.65 57.01 -30.39
N PRO A 588 3.49 58.32 -30.33
CA PRO A 588 4.54 59.32 -30.56
C PRO A 588 5.54 59.41 -29.42
N ASN A 589 6.77 59.80 -29.73
CA ASN A 589 7.80 60.11 -28.75
C ASN A 589 8.85 61.01 -29.40
N PRO A 590 9.01 62.27 -28.96
CA PRO A 590 8.41 62.89 -27.76
C PRO A 590 6.88 63.04 -27.82
N VAL A 591 6.29 63.23 -26.62
CA VAL A 591 4.84 63.44 -26.48
C VAL A 591 4.56 64.75 -25.75
N SER A 592 3.53 65.47 -26.21
CA SER A 592 3.09 66.70 -25.59
C SER A 592 1.57 66.64 -25.41
N ASN A 593 1.12 66.52 -24.13
CA ASN A 593 -0.30 66.51 -23.75
C ASN A 593 -1.17 65.40 -24.42
N THR A 594 -0.53 64.32 -24.91
CA THR A 594 -1.20 63.22 -25.60
C THR A 594 -0.69 61.92 -25.06
N ASN A 595 -1.42 60.78 -25.27
CA ASN A 595 -0.97 59.50 -24.95
C ASN A 595 0.12 59.01 -25.91
N THR A 596 0.96 58.06 -25.43
CA THR A 596 1.91 57.33 -26.27
C THR A 596 1.62 55.83 -26.27
N ASN A 597 1.88 55.20 -27.39
CA ASN A 597 1.70 53.78 -27.58
C ASN A 597 3.04 53.03 -27.42
N LEU A 598 3.15 52.20 -26.42
CA LEU A 598 4.24 51.25 -26.26
C LEU A 598 3.91 50.01 -27.09
N SER A 599 4.63 49.81 -28.15
CA SER A 599 4.51 48.63 -29.00
C SER A 599 5.58 47.63 -28.63
N ILE A 600 5.14 46.44 -28.22
CA ILE A 600 5.99 45.32 -27.81
C ILE A 600 5.76 44.19 -28.80
N GLU A 601 6.78 43.80 -29.51
CA GLU A 601 6.72 42.76 -30.51
C GLU A 601 7.70 41.65 -30.12
N THR A 602 7.18 40.41 -29.98
CA THR A 602 7.98 39.21 -29.64
C THR A 602 7.47 38.03 -30.42
N PRO A 603 8.34 37.09 -30.79
CA PRO A 603 7.92 35.86 -31.49
C PRO A 603 7.18 34.85 -30.59
N TYR A 604 7.07 35.09 -29.29
CA TYR A 604 6.47 34.19 -28.28
C TYR A 604 5.47 34.93 -27.41
N ALA A 605 4.60 34.17 -26.76
CA ALA A 605 3.65 34.66 -25.77
C ALA A 605 4.34 34.92 -24.41
N ILE A 606 3.85 35.94 -23.71
CA ILE A 606 4.32 36.35 -22.37
C ILE A 606 3.10 36.38 -21.44
N SER A 607 3.03 35.47 -20.49
CA SER A 607 1.92 35.35 -19.53
C SER A 607 1.98 36.38 -18.40
N ASN A 608 3.18 36.80 -18.02
CA ASN A 608 3.41 37.80 -16.99
C ASN A 608 4.40 38.85 -17.54
N MET A 609 3.88 39.99 -17.98
CA MET A 609 4.63 41.06 -18.66
C MET A 609 4.44 42.40 -17.91
N PRO A 610 5.13 42.61 -16.77
CA PRO A 610 5.14 43.92 -16.12
C PRO A 610 5.83 44.98 -16.98
N VAL A 611 5.20 46.12 -17.12
CA VAL A 611 5.78 47.33 -17.72
C VAL A 611 5.94 48.37 -16.61
N ILE A 612 7.17 48.69 -16.28
CA ILE A 612 7.50 49.62 -15.20
C ILE A 612 8.07 50.90 -15.78
N ILE A 613 7.55 52.02 -15.34
CA ILE A 613 8.01 53.35 -15.78
C ILE A 613 8.70 54.01 -14.58
N TYR A 614 9.90 54.54 -14.83
CA TYR A 614 10.71 55.25 -13.85
C TYR A 614 10.91 56.68 -14.30
N ASP A 615 11.00 57.61 -13.37
CA ASP A 615 11.43 58.97 -13.60
C ASP A 615 12.95 59.07 -13.83
N SER A 616 13.46 60.27 -14.08
CA SER A 616 14.88 60.53 -14.29
C SER A 616 15.75 60.32 -13.04
N LYS A 617 15.14 60.17 -11.84
CA LYS A 617 15.82 59.88 -10.57
C LYS A 617 15.79 58.41 -10.22
N GLY A 618 15.13 57.59 -11.06
CA GLY A 618 14.99 56.14 -10.85
C GLY A 618 13.83 55.73 -9.93
N ALA A 619 12.94 56.68 -9.56
CA ALA A 619 11.72 56.35 -8.82
C ALA A 619 10.66 55.77 -9.77
N GLN A 620 10.00 54.69 -9.34
CA GLN A 620 8.89 54.08 -10.09
C GLN A 620 7.67 54.98 -10.03
N VAL A 621 7.21 55.43 -11.20
CA VAL A 621 6.03 56.31 -11.33
C VAL A 621 4.80 55.56 -11.85
N MET A 622 4.97 54.43 -12.54
CA MET A 622 3.84 53.64 -13.04
C MET A 622 4.24 52.15 -13.15
N LEU A 623 3.28 51.26 -12.89
CA LEU A 623 3.37 49.83 -13.14
C LEU A 623 2.11 49.37 -13.89
N ILE A 624 2.29 48.78 -15.06
CA ILE A 624 1.22 48.18 -15.84
C ILE A 624 1.44 46.67 -15.88
N GLN A 625 0.55 45.91 -15.29
CA GLN A 625 0.54 44.46 -15.43
C GLN A 625 -0.12 44.05 -16.73
N SER A 626 0.54 43.22 -17.50
CA SER A 626 0.06 42.82 -18.82
C SER A 626 0.47 41.41 -19.18
N SER A 627 -0.08 40.89 -20.24
CA SER A 627 0.30 39.65 -20.91
C SER A 627 0.14 39.84 -22.41
N LYS A 628 0.74 38.98 -23.22
CA LYS A 628 0.59 39.01 -24.67
C LYS A 628 0.71 37.63 -25.29
N THR A 629 0.03 37.42 -26.43
CA THR A 629 0.30 36.29 -27.34
C THR A 629 1.57 36.60 -28.18
N SER A 630 2.03 35.63 -28.97
CA SER A 630 3.07 35.91 -29.97
C SER A 630 2.66 37.05 -30.93
N GLY A 631 3.62 37.75 -31.48
CA GLY A 631 3.40 38.92 -32.37
C GLY A 631 3.45 40.24 -31.62
N LYS A 632 2.68 41.22 -32.09
CA LYS A 632 2.70 42.61 -31.61
C LYS A 632 1.59 42.88 -30.61
N LYS A 633 1.93 43.52 -29.48
CA LYS A 633 0.96 44.12 -28.53
C LYS A 633 1.24 45.60 -28.40
N ILE A 634 0.18 46.38 -28.33
CA ILE A 634 0.23 47.84 -28.10
C ILE A 634 -0.38 48.10 -26.72
N ILE A 635 0.34 48.85 -25.89
CA ILE A 635 -0.11 49.32 -24.58
C ILE A 635 -0.12 50.83 -24.64
N GLU A 636 -1.29 51.44 -24.49
CA GLU A 636 -1.42 52.88 -24.40
C GLU A 636 -0.98 53.37 -23.03
N ILE A 637 -0.04 54.32 -23.00
CA ILE A 637 0.45 54.98 -21.80
C ILE A 637 -0.14 56.39 -21.74
N GLN A 638 -0.98 56.61 -20.74
CA GLN A 638 -1.53 57.92 -20.47
C GLN A 638 -0.46 58.83 -19.84
N THR A 639 -0.09 59.89 -20.52
CA THR A 639 1.01 60.73 -20.07
C THR A 639 0.55 62.07 -19.40
N ASN A 640 -0.75 62.29 -19.27
CA ASN A 640 -1.34 63.46 -18.61
C ASN A 640 -1.00 63.55 -17.09
N HIS A 641 -0.50 62.51 -16.49
CA HIS A 641 -0.05 62.47 -15.09
C HIS A 641 1.47 62.62 -14.94
N PHE A 642 2.20 62.74 -16.01
CA PHE A 642 3.66 62.86 -16.01
C PHE A 642 4.08 64.34 -16.14
N SER A 643 4.97 64.78 -15.27
CA SER A 643 5.61 66.07 -15.42
C SER A 643 6.52 66.11 -16.66
N LYS A 644 6.78 67.27 -17.21
CA LYS A 644 7.75 67.41 -18.30
C LYS A 644 9.10 66.85 -17.89
N GLY A 645 9.64 65.99 -18.77
CA GLY A 645 10.89 65.35 -18.46
C GLY A 645 11.11 63.98 -19.16
N LYS A 646 12.19 63.36 -18.81
CA LYS A 646 12.62 62.08 -19.35
C LYS A 646 12.23 60.91 -18.42
N TYR A 647 11.60 59.87 -18.99
CA TYR A 647 11.17 58.65 -18.28
C TYR A 647 11.77 57.44 -18.95
N TYR A 648 12.03 56.38 -18.12
CA TYR A 648 12.58 55.10 -18.57
C TYR A 648 11.54 54.02 -18.38
N ILE A 649 11.18 53.37 -19.48
CA ILE A 649 10.21 52.28 -19.50
C ILE A 649 10.99 50.97 -19.55
N LYS A 650 10.72 50.08 -18.63
CA LYS A 650 11.30 48.71 -18.56
C LYS A 650 10.18 47.72 -18.76
N VAL A 651 10.32 46.85 -19.76
CA VAL A 651 9.40 45.77 -20.02
C VAL A 651 10.03 44.45 -19.54
N LEU A 652 9.29 43.65 -18.77
CA LEU A 652 9.78 42.40 -18.23
C LEU A 652 9.01 41.22 -18.83
N ASN A 653 9.66 40.05 -18.85
CA ASN A 653 9.05 38.73 -18.98
C ASN A 653 9.26 38.02 -17.66
N GLY A 654 8.22 37.98 -16.82
CA GLY A 654 8.38 37.60 -15.41
C GLY A 654 9.33 38.58 -14.69
N THR A 655 10.49 38.08 -14.27
CA THR A 655 11.54 38.85 -13.60
C THR A 655 12.67 39.27 -14.54
N LYS A 656 12.73 38.73 -15.76
CA LYS A 656 13.78 39.02 -16.75
C LYS A 656 13.44 40.25 -17.57
N THR A 657 14.38 41.19 -17.72
CA THR A 657 14.20 42.37 -18.62
C THR A 657 14.10 41.90 -20.06
N LEU A 658 13.00 42.21 -20.71
CA LEU A 658 12.77 42.00 -22.14
C LEU A 658 13.40 43.15 -22.95
N GLY A 659 13.24 44.38 -22.48
CA GLY A 659 13.83 45.54 -23.09
C GLY A 659 13.46 46.84 -22.37
N THR A 660 14.04 47.93 -22.84
CA THR A 660 13.82 49.28 -22.31
C THR A 660 13.52 50.28 -23.42
N ALA A 661 12.74 51.29 -23.09
CA ALA A 661 12.49 52.42 -23.97
C ALA A 661 12.60 53.72 -23.16
N THR A 662 12.91 54.83 -23.86
CA THR A 662 12.94 56.15 -23.24
C THR A 662 11.75 56.97 -23.74
N LEU A 663 10.96 57.51 -22.82
CA LEU A 663 9.84 58.39 -23.09
C LEU A 663 10.27 59.84 -22.77
N LEU A 664 10.04 60.76 -23.66
CA LEU A 664 10.22 62.20 -23.44
C LEU A 664 8.87 62.91 -23.44
N VAL A 665 8.50 63.51 -22.31
CA VAL A 665 7.28 64.29 -22.10
C VAL A 665 7.66 65.79 -22.18
N LEU A 666 7.06 66.50 -23.12
CA LEU A 666 7.38 67.94 -23.43
C LEU A 666 6.48 68.92 -22.69
#